data_d3d1b7060f711df16135220d54c1420b
#
_entry.id   d3d1b7060f711df16135220d54c1420b
#
_cell.length_a   1.000
_cell.length_b   1.000
_cell.length_c   1.000
_cell.angle_alpha   90.00
_cell.angle_beta   90.00
_cell.angle_gamma   90.00
#
_symmetry.space_group_name_H-M   'P 1'
#
loop_
_entity.id
_entity.type
_entity.pdbx_description
1 polymer ?
#
loop_
_entity_poly.entity_id
_entity_poly.type
_entity_poly.pdbx_seq_one_letter_code
_entity_poly.pdbx_strand_id
1 'polypeptide(L)'
;MAEPYNHRAIEQKWRDKWESTPINVNDGKKPKYYCLDMFPYPSGSGLHVGHWRGYVISDVWSRYKMLQGYYLIHPMGWDAFGLPAENYAIKMGTHPKITTASNIKNIKRQINEIAAIYDWDMEVNTTDPNFYKWTQWIFVKMFKAGLAYEKEMPINWCPSCKTGLANEEVVDGCCERCGSPVTKKNLKQWMLRITKYADRLLNDLDKLDWPEKVKKMQTDWIGKSYGAEVDFPVEGKDEKITVYTTRPDTLHGATFMVLAPEHAMAKELATDETREAVEKYIFNASMKSNVDRLQDKEKTGVFTGSYAINPLNGAKVPIWLSDYVLADYGTGAIMCVPAHDDRDFEFATKFNIPIIQVIAKDGKEIENMTEAYTEAAGTMINSGEWNGMESSVLKKEAPLMIEKMGIGRKTVNYKLRDWVFSRQRYWGEPIPIVHCPKCGAVPVPEEELPLLLPEVEKYQPTGTGESPLADITEWVNTTCPCCGAPAKRETNTMPQWAGSSWYFLRYVDNKNDKELVNREKADKYLPVDMYIGGVEHAVLHLLYSRFYTKFLNDIGVIDFDEPFKKLFNQGMITGKNGIKMSKSKGNVVSPDDLVRDYGCDSLRIYELFVGPPELDSEWDDKGIEGVNRFLKRFWKLALDNKDNDVKATPELIKVRHKLVHDITNRLNSFSLNTVISGFMEYNNKLMELSKKGGVDKETLETYIILLAPFAPHVSEELWEQFGHTDSVFHATWPEYDEEAMKDDEIEIPVQINGKTKCTIAINPDGDKDEILAKAKEALGDKVNGTIRKEIYVPGRIVNLVVK
;
A
#
# COMPACT_ATOMS: atom_id res chain seq x y z
N MET A 1 25.26 28.50 -35.02
CA MET A 1 25.30 27.19 -34.37
C MET A 1 24.50 27.35 -33.10
N ALA A 2 23.55 26.44 -32.83
CA ALA A 2 22.78 26.47 -31.62
C ALA A 2 23.69 26.43 -30.38
N GLU A 3 23.37 27.19 -29.33
CA GLU A 3 24.09 27.14 -28.06
C GLU A 3 24.05 25.74 -27.50
N PRO A 4 25.16 25.21 -26.92
CA PRO A 4 25.18 23.89 -26.35
C PRO A 4 24.29 23.82 -25.10
N TYR A 5 23.60 22.72 -24.90
CA TYR A 5 22.78 22.49 -23.71
C TYR A 5 23.63 22.53 -22.43
N ASN A 6 23.40 23.54 -21.59
CA ASN A 6 24.06 23.74 -20.32
C ASN A 6 23.06 23.58 -19.17
N HIS A 7 22.86 22.32 -18.70
CA HIS A 7 21.87 22.02 -17.66
C HIS A 7 22.06 22.88 -16.39
N ARG A 8 23.30 23.11 -15.94
CA ARG A 8 23.55 23.87 -14.69
C ARG A 8 23.02 25.31 -14.75
N ALA A 9 23.30 25.99 -15.85
CA ALA A 9 22.87 27.38 -16.00
C ALA A 9 21.34 27.47 -16.17
N ILE A 10 20.77 26.58 -16.96
CA ILE A 10 19.32 26.52 -17.20
C ILE A 10 18.54 26.18 -15.92
N GLU A 11 18.95 25.13 -15.22
CA GLU A 11 18.29 24.70 -13.99
C GLU A 11 18.36 25.75 -12.88
N GLN A 12 19.50 26.42 -12.71
CA GLN A 12 19.61 27.50 -11.73
C GLN A 12 18.71 28.68 -12.08
N LYS A 13 18.73 29.13 -13.35
CA LYS A 13 17.87 30.22 -13.85
C LYS A 13 16.39 29.96 -13.54
N TRP A 14 15.91 28.75 -13.80
CA TRP A 14 14.49 28.44 -13.66
C TRP A 14 14.10 28.20 -12.21
N ARG A 15 14.95 27.62 -11.37
CA ARG A 15 14.70 27.54 -9.91
C ARG A 15 14.52 28.94 -9.31
N ASP A 16 15.43 29.87 -9.61
CA ASP A 16 15.35 31.25 -9.12
C ASP A 16 14.07 31.95 -9.61
N LYS A 17 13.67 31.68 -10.86
CA LYS A 17 12.44 32.25 -11.43
C LYS A 17 11.18 31.69 -10.80
N TRP A 18 11.09 30.40 -10.56
CA TRP A 18 9.93 29.78 -9.89
C TRP A 18 9.82 30.15 -8.42
N GLU A 19 10.93 30.37 -7.73
CA GLU A 19 10.91 30.86 -6.36
C GLU A 19 10.31 32.28 -6.27
N SER A 20 10.66 33.14 -7.23
CA SER A 20 10.14 34.52 -7.30
C SER A 20 8.73 34.62 -7.90
N THR A 21 8.37 33.70 -8.78
CA THR A 21 7.09 33.73 -9.52
C THR A 21 6.48 32.32 -9.54
N PRO A 22 5.65 31.98 -8.53
CA PRO A 22 4.99 30.67 -8.47
C PRO A 22 4.11 30.41 -9.68
N ILE A 23 4.22 29.20 -10.25
CA ILE A 23 3.44 28.80 -11.43
C ILE A 23 2.06 28.23 -11.10
N ASN A 24 1.87 27.75 -9.86
CA ASN A 24 0.59 27.19 -9.39
C ASN A 24 -0.13 28.22 -8.51
N VAL A 25 -0.97 29.05 -9.13
CA VAL A 25 -1.68 30.10 -8.41
C VAL A 25 -3.16 29.75 -8.30
N ASN A 26 -3.71 29.86 -7.08
CA ASN A 26 -5.12 29.68 -6.83
C ASN A 26 -5.92 30.95 -7.20
N ASP A 27 -6.56 30.95 -8.35
CA ASP A 27 -7.44 32.04 -8.80
C ASP A 27 -8.91 31.86 -8.34
N GLY A 28 -9.19 30.80 -7.60
CA GLY A 28 -10.54 30.46 -7.13
C GLY A 28 -11.51 29.94 -8.21
N LYS A 29 -11.09 29.85 -9.47
CA LYS A 29 -11.93 29.45 -10.61
C LYS A 29 -11.60 28.04 -11.10
N LYS A 30 -10.34 27.64 -11.03
CA LYS A 30 -9.89 26.33 -11.47
C LYS A 30 -10.38 25.21 -10.53
N PRO A 31 -10.81 24.06 -11.06
CA PRO A 31 -11.08 22.89 -10.23
C PRO A 31 -9.80 22.44 -9.53
N LYS A 32 -9.93 21.93 -8.30
CA LYS A 32 -8.78 21.42 -7.56
C LYS A 32 -8.35 20.06 -8.04
N TYR A 33 -7.08 19.75 -7.93
CA TYR A 33 -6.56 18.40 -7.99
C TYR A 33 -5.56 18.19 -6.85
N TYR A 34 -5.85 17.26 -5.94
CA TYR A 34 -4.99 16.97 -4.80
C TYR A 34 -4.19 15.70 -5.10
N CYS A 35 -2.91 15.89 -5.42
CA CYS A 35 -1.92 14.81 -5.54
C CYS A 35 -1.06 14.77 -4.28
N LEU A 36 -0.91 13.61 -3.69
CA LEU A 36 -0.22 13.43 -2.43
C LEU A 36 0.82 12.33 -2.52
N ASP A 37 2.02 12.61 -2.03
CA ASP A 37 3.06 11.63 -1.74
C ASP A 37 3.01 11.19 -0.30
N MET A 38 3.44 9.96 -0.03
CA MET A 38 3.78 9.57 1.33
C MET A 38 4.99 10.39 1.80
N PHE A 39 4.81 11.20 2.84
CA PHE A 39 5.87 12.06 3.34
C PHE A 39 7.04 11.28 3.96
N PRO A 40 8.29 11.75 3.80
CA PRO A 40 9.45 10.99 4.20
C PRO A 40 9.68 10.96 5.71
N TYR A 41 10.32 9.88 6.18
CA TYR A 41 10.92 9.81 7.51
C TYR A 41 12.29 10.50 7.49
N PRO A 42 12.55 11.54 8.30
CA PRO A 42 13.89 12.15 8.39
C PRO A 42 14.84 11.30 9.24
N SER A 43 14.92 10.00 8.98
CA SER A 43 15.69 9.00 9.69
C SER A 43 17.10 8.74 9.13
N GLY A 44 17.58 9.65 8.30
CA GLY A 44 18.90 9.57 7.69
C GLY A 44 19.31 10.89 7.05
N SER A 45 20.60 11.03 6.76
CA SER A 45 21.20 12.30 6.31
C SER A 45 20.78 12.77 4.91
N GLY A 46 19.93 12.03 4.17
CA GLY A 46 19.47 12.43 2.85
C GLY A 46 18.73 11.31 2.11
N LEU A 47 18.18 11.63 0.95
CA LEU A 47 17.49 10.73 0.04
C LEU A 47 18.49 9.98 -0.86
N HIS A 48 18.04 8.88 -1.44
CA HIS A 48 18.68 8.18 -2.55
C HIS A 48 17.73 8.10 -3.75
N VAL A 49 18.22 7.71 -4.91
CA VAL A 49 17.44 7.63 -6.16
C VAL A 49 16.12 6.88 -5.98
N GLY A 50 16.07 5.80 -5.21
CA GLY A 50 14.83 5.07 -4.98
C GLY A 50 13.71 5.87 -4.28
N HIS A 51 14.04 6.94 -3.55
CA HIS A 51 13.02 7.87 -3.02
C HIS A 51 12.55 8.84 -4.10
N TRP A 52 13.45 9.25 -5.01
CA TRP A 52 13.12 10.20 -6.07
C TRP A 52 12.04 9.68 -7.02
N ARG A 53 12.01 8.37 -7.28
CA ARG A 53 11.04 7.78 -8.19
C ARG A 53 9.60 8.15 -7.87
N GLY A 54 9.16 8.00 -6.62
CA GLY A 54 7.82 8.37 -6.18
C GLY A 54 7.53 9.84 -6.39
N TYR A 55 8.44 10.71 -5.93
CA TYR A 55 8.29 12.17 -6.03
C TYR A 55 8.31 12.68 -7.46
N VAL A 56 9.07 12.05 -8.35
CA VAL A 56 9.06 12.38 -9.79
C VAL A 56 7.74 11.95 -10.43
N ILE A 57 7.21 10.78 -10.10
CA ILE A 57 5.92 10.30 -10.63
C ILE A 57 4.80 11.25 -10.23
N SER A 58 4.74 11.65 -8.96
CA SER A 58 3.70 12.55 -8.45
C SER A 58 3.80 13.94 -9.07
N ASP A 59 5.01 14.45 -9.24
CA ASP A 59 5.23 15.76 -9.86
C ASP A 59 4.86 15.76 -11.35
N VAL A 60 5.23 14.73 -12.10
CA VAL A 60 4.84 14.57 -13.51
C VAL A 60 3.31 14.54 -13.64
N TRP A 61 2.63 13.77 -12.80
CA TRP A 61 1.18 13.69 -12.80
C TRP A 61 0.55 15.02 -12.42
N SER A 62 1.07 15.71 -11.41
CA SER A 62 0.62 17.02 -10.97
C SER A 62 0.78 18.07 -12.08
N ARG A 63 1.93 18.16 -12.74
CA ARG A 63 2.15 19.09 -13.86
C ARG A 63 1.25 18.77 -15.05
N TYR A 64 1.00 17.51 -15.34
CA TYR A 64 0.03 17.10 -16.36
C TYR A 64 -1.38 17.61 -16.00
N LYS A 65 -1.81 17.48 -14.74
CA LYS A 65 -3.10 18.02 -14.29
C LYS A 65 -3.16 19.55 -14.36
N MET A 66 -2.05 20.22 -14.09
CA MET A 66 -1.98 21.68 -14.24
C MET A 66 -2.20 22.10 -15.70
N LEU A 67 -1.56 21.45 -16.66
CA LEU A 67 -1.74 21.67 -18.08
C LEU A 67 -3.18 21.33 -18.57
N GLN A 68 -3.92 20.51 -17.80
CA GLN A 68 -5.35 20.25 -18.00
C GLN A 68 -6.27 21.30 -17.34
N GLY A 69 -5.70 22.36 -16.74
CA GLY A 69 -6.45 23.48 -16.17
C GLY A 69 -6.81 23.34 -14.69
N TYR A 70 -6.24 22.39 -13.96
CA TYR A 70 -6.47 22.23 -12.52
C TYR A 70 -5.57 23.17 -11.70
N TYR A 71 -6.11 23.60 -10.53
CA TYR A 71 -5.29 24.12 -9.44
C TYR A 71 -4.78 22.93 -8.61
N LEU A 72 -3.48 22.88 -8.37
CA LEU A 72 -2.86 21.77 -7.67
C LEU A 72 -2.82 22.00 -6.15
N ILE A 73 -3.10 20.95 -5.41
CA ILE A 73 -2.71 20.78 -4.02
C ILE A 73 -1.66 19.66 -4.03
N HIS A 74 -0.40 20.04 -3.88
CA HIS A 74 0.74 19.14 -3.88
C HIS A 74 1.67 19.50 -2.74
N PRO A 75 1.30 19.14 -1.48
CA PRO A 75 2.05 19.50 -0.29
C PRO A 75 3.17 18.52 -0.01
N MET A 76 4.11 18.93 0.86
CA MET A 76 5.15 18.09 1.41
C MET A 76 5.32 18.35 2.90
N GLY A 77 5.75 17.34 3.67
CA GLY A 77 5.96 17.44 5.10
C GLY A 77 6.86 16.34 5.64
N TRP A 78 6.83 16.14 6.97
CA TRP A 78 7.80 15.30 7.67
C TRP A 78 7.11 14.40 8.67
N ASP A 79 7.25 13.08 8.46
CA ASP A 79 6.90 12.08 9.47
C ASP A 79 8.10 11.91 10.40
N ALA A 80 8.21 12.80 11.37
CA ALA A 80 9.45 13.07 12.10
C ALA A 80 9.48 12.45 13.51
N PHE A 81 8.37 11.94 14.02
CA PHE A 81 8.29 11.14 15.23
C PHE A 81 8.56 9.65 14.98
N GLY A 82 8.73 8.89 16.05
CA GLY A 82 8.76 7.43 16.06
C GLY A 82 10.14 6.81 15.96
N LEU A 83 10.14 5.50 15.88
CA LEU A 83 11.33 4.65 15.93
C LEU A 83 12.41 4.98 14.89
N PRO A 84 12.09 5.30 13.63
CA PRO A 84 13.13 5.56 12.63
C PRO A 84 14.02 6.73 13.01
N ALA A 85 13.42 7.86 13.42
CA ALA A 85 14.16 9.06 13.81
C ALA A 85 14.90 8.87 15.14
N GLU A 86 14.26 8.24 16.12
CA GLU A 86 14.88 7.99 17.43
C GLU A 86 16.05 7.02 17.34
N ASN A 87 15.91 5.91 16.63
CA ASN A 87 17.02 4.95 16.44
C ASN A 87 18.22 5.58 15.70
N TYR A 88 17.94 6.45 14.73
CA TYR A 88 19.00 7.21 14.06
C TYR A 88 19.71 8.14 15.03
N ALA A 89 18.98 8.87 15.87
CA ALA A 89 19.53 9.77 16.89
C ALA A 89 20.38 9.03 17.93
N ILE A 90 19.91 7.87 18.40
CA ILE A 90 20.67 6.99 19.30
C ILE A 90 21.99 6.57 18.66
N LYS A 91 21.96 6.15 17.38
CA LYS A 91 23.16 5.77 16.63
C LYS A 91 24.16 6.90 16.49
N MET A 92 23.64 8.14 16.33
CA MET A 92 24.46 9.35 16.20
C MET A 92 24.93 9.93 17.54
N GLY A 93 24.43 9.40 18.67
CA GLY A 93 24.73 9.93 20.01
C GLY A 93 24.19 11.36 20.25
N THR A 94 23.13 11.74 19.58
CA THR A 94 22.56 13.10 19.56
C THR A 94 21.07 13.06 19.84
N HIS A 95 20.51 14.14 20.40
CA HIS A 95 19.08 14.23 20.66
C HIS A 95 18.25 14.18 19.36
N PRO A 96 17.13 13.45 19.29
CA PRO A 96 16.33 13.26 18.07
C PRO A 96 15.80 14.59 17.49
N LYS A 97 15.50 15.59 18.32
CA LYS A 97 15.11 16.93 17.86
C LYS A 97 16.18 17.57 16.96
N ILE A 98 17.46 17.40 17.30
CA ILE A 98 18.60 17.98 16.56
C ILE A 98 18.84 17.22 15.26
N THR A 99 18.92 15.90 15.33
CA THR A 99 19.15 15.06 14.13
C THR A 99 18.02 15.19 13.13
N THR A 100 16.77 15.21 13.61
CA THR A 100 15.58 15.37 12.78
C THR A 100 15.58 16.71 12.05
N ALA A 101 15.84 17.82 12.76
CA ALA A 101 15.92 19.16 12.15
C ALA A 101 17.02 19.25 11.07
N SER A 102 18.20 18.67 11.35
CA SER A 102 19.30 18.63 10.39
C SER A 102 18.96 17.80 9.15
N ASN A 103 18.34 16.64 9.35
CA ASN A 103 17.94 15.76 8.26
C ASN A 103 16.85 16.39 7.39
N ILE A 104 15.84 17.00 8.00
CA ILE A 104 14.78 17.75 7.29
C ILE A 104 15.40 18.81 6.38
N LYS A 105 16.33 19.63 6.91
CA LYS A 105 17.00 20.68 6.12
C LYS A 105 17.68 20.11 4.86
N ASN A 106 18.39 18.99 4.98
CA ASN A 106 19.09 18.41 3.84
C ASN A 106 18.11 17.71 2.87
N ILE A 107 17.12 16.99 3.38
CA ILE A 107 16.11 16.33 2.55
C ILE A 107 15.29 17.37 1.78
N LYS A 108 14.90 18.46 2.44
CA LYS A 108 14.17 19.58 1.78
C LYS A 108 14.99 20.17 0.63
N ARG A 109 16.31 20.38 0.82
CA ARG A 109 17.22 20.80 -0.25
C ARG A 109 17.17 19.82 -1.43
N GLN A 110 17.29 18.51 -1.17
CA GLN A 110 17.28 17.48 -2.21
C GLN A 110 15.92 17.40 -2.92
N ILE A 111 14.81 17.58 -2.20
CA ILE A 111 13.47 17.63 -2.80
C ILE A 111 13.32 18.87 -3.70
N ASN A 112 13.87 20.02 -3.29
CA ASN A 112 13.88 21.21 -4.15
C ASN A 112 14.71 20.99 -5.41
N GLU A 113 15.77 20.18 -5.36
CA GLU A 113 16.57 19.83 -6.53
C GLU A 113 15.83 18.93 -7.54
N ILE A 114 14.83 18.16 -7.12
CA ILE A 114 13.93 17.40 -8.02
C ILE A 114 13.12 18.36 -8.91
N ALA A 115 13.02 19.63 -8.52
CA ALA A 115 12.15 20.64 -9.11
C ALA A 115 10.66 20.25 -9.06
N ALA A 116 10.25 19.47 -8.07
CA ALA A 116 8.86 19.14 -7.85
C ALA A 116 8.07 20.39 -7.42
N ILE A 117 6.83 20.48 -7.91
CA ILE A 117 5.95 21.63 -7.68
C ILE A 117 5.23 21.52 -6.33
N TYR A 118 6.00 21.35 -5.24
CA TYR A 118 5.44 21.31 -3.89
C TYR A 118 5.09 22.71 -3.38
N ASP A 119 3.92 22.79 -2.73
CA ASP A 119 3.50 23.98 -1.99
C ASP A 119 4.04 23.92 -0.55
N TRP A 120 5.17 24.57 -0.31
CA TRP A 120 5.82 24.62 1.00
C TRP A 120 5.07 25.48 2.03
N ASP A 121 4.10 26.30 1.62
CA ASP A 121 3.23 27.01 2.57
C ASP A 121 2.26 26.06 3.30
N MET A 122 2.03 24.91 2.72
CA MET A 122 1.26 23.82 3.31
C MET A 122 2.11 22.83 4.13
N GLU A 123 3.41 23.08 4.32
CA GLU A 123 4.32 22.19 5.03
C GLU A 123 3.79 21.80 6.42
N VAL A 124 3.88 20.51 6.78
CA VAL A 124 3.59 20.00 8.12
C VAL A 124 4.74 19.18 8.66
N ASN A 125 4.86 19.12 9.98
CA ASN A 125 5.85 18.31 10.69
C ASN A 125 5.15 17.65 11.90
N THR A 126 5.18 16.32 11.95
CA THR A 126 4.50 15.60 13.04
C THR A 126 5.06 15.89 14.43
N THR A 127 6.29 16.43 14.53
CA THR A 127 6.90 16.84 15.81
C THR A 127 6.56 18.29 16.23
N ASP A 128 5.86 19.04 15.36
CA ASP A 128 5.38 20.37 15.73
C ASP A 128 4.22 20.26 16.73
N PRO A 129 4.28 20.91 17.89
CA PRO A 129 3.17 20.96 18.83
C PRO A 129 1.84 21.42 18.23
N ASN A 130 1.85 22.31 17.24
CA ASN A 130 0.65 22.73 16.53
C ASN A 130 0.06 21.63 15.63
N PHE A 131 0.87 20.65 15.25
CA PHE A 131 0.41 19.46 14.54
C PHE A 131 -0.05 18.39 15.52
N TYR A 132 0.82 17.92 16.43
CA TYR A 132 0.47 16.79 17.28
C TYR A 132 -0.59 17.09 18.35
N LYS A 133 -0.87 18.37 18.63
CA LYS A 133 -2.08 18.76 19.36
C LYS A 133 -3.33 18.06 18.83
N TRP A 134 -3.45 17.97 17.52
CA TRP A 134 -4.60 17.38 16.86
C TRP A 134 -4.55 15.86 16.82
N THR A 135 -3.37 15.25 16.75
CA THR A 135 -3.22 13.82 16.99
C THR A 135 -3.70 13.43 18.38
N GLN A 136 -3.30 14.21 19.38
CA GLN A 136 -3.76 14.04 20.77
C GLN A 136 -5.27 14.24 20.89
N TRP A 137 -5.82 15.24 20.24
CA TRP A 137 -7.24 15.54 20.21
C TRP A 137 -8.04 14.36 19.62
N ILE A 138 -7.59 13.78 18.51
CA ILE A 138 -8.21 12.58 17.91
C ILE A 138 -8.21 11.44 18.93
N PHE A 139 -7.11 11.20 19.62
CA PHE A 139 -7.02 10.16 20.63
C PHE A 139 -8.04 10.41 21.78
N VAL A 140 -8.16 11.64 22.27
CA VAL A 140 -9.14 12.00 23.29
C VAL A 140 -10.57 11.74 22.80
N LYS A 141 -10.89 12.08 21.56
CA LYS A 141 -12.21 11.77 20.97
C LYS A 141 -12.44 10.27 20.86
N MET A 142 -11.45 9.48 20.44
CA MET A 142 -11.53 8.02 20.40
C MET A 142 -11.71 7.43 21.82
N PHE A 143 -11.02 7.98 22.82
CA PHE A 143 -11.18 7.56 24.20
C PHE A 143 -12.62 7.82 24.70
N LYS A 144 -13.15 9.02 24.50
CA LYS A 144 -14.53 9.39 24.85
C LYS A 144 -15.58 8.54 24.12
N ALA A 145 -15.28 8.10 22.91
CA ALA A 145 -16.12 7.21 22.10
C ALA A 145 -15.97 5.71 22.49
N GLY A 146 -15.11 5.38 23.47
CA GLY A 146 -14.84 4.01 23.91
C GLY A 146 -14.06 3.18 22.85
N LEU A 147 -13.39 3.85 21.90
CA LEU A 147 -12.54 3.20 20.92
C LEU A 147 -11.11 3.02 21.42
N ALA A 148 -10.60 3.94 22.26
CA ALA A 148 -9.32 3.79 22.91
C ALA A 148 -9.52 3.21 24.33
N TYR A 149 -8.76 2.16 24.68
CA TYR A 149 -8.86 1.49 25.98
C TYR A 149 -7.52 0.85 26.35
N GLU A 150 -7.32 0.61 27.65
CA GLU A 150 -6.14 -0.11 28.16
C GLU A 150 -6.44 -1.59 28.35
N LYS A 151 -5.47 -2.43 28.07
CA LYS A 151 -5.52 -3.86 28.34
C LYS A 151 -4.11 -4.40 28.63
N GLU A 152 -4.02 -5.22 29.66
CA GLU A 152 -2.82 -6.04 29.91
C GLU A 152 -2.94 -7.33 29.12
N MET A 153 -1.97 -7.60 28.29
CA MET A 153 -1.97 -8.78 27.42
C MET A 153 -0.57 -9.07 26.88
N PRO A 154 -0.31 -10.31 26.43
CA PRO A 154 0.91 -10.61 25.70
C PRO A 154 0.89 -9.89 24.34
N ILE A 155 1.85 -8.99 24.13
CA ILE A 155 2.03 -8.27 22.87
C ILE A 155 3.31 -8.73 22.18
N ASN A 156 3.42 -8.41 20.88
CA ASN A 156 4.67 -8.55 20.16
C ASN A 156 5.70 -7.57 20.74
N TRP A 157 6.86 -8.08 21.11
CA TRP A 157 7.94 -7.28 21.69
C TRP A 157 9.20 -7.41 20.85
N CYS A 158 9.75 -6.30 20.41
CA CYS A 158 11.06 -6.26 19.76
C CYS A 158 12.17 -6.08 20.82
N PRO A 159 13.03 -7.09 21.08
CA PRO A 159 14.09 -6.97 22.08
C PRO A 159 15.19 -5.99 21.67
N SER A 160 15.41 -5.76 20.39
CA SER A 160 16.38 -4.80 19.85
C SER A 160 15.87 -3.37 19.94
N CYS A 161 14.64 -3.11 19.47
CA CYS A 161 14.02 -1.79 19.58
C CYS A 161 13.48 -1.50 20.99
N LYS A 162 13.38 -2.52 21.86
CA LYS A 162 12.90 -2.43 23.25
C LYS A 162 11.53 -1.76 23.37
N THR A 163 10.60 -2.21 22.53
CA THR A 163 9.23 -1.67 22.48
C THR A 163 8.22 -2.72 22.02
N GLY A 164 6.95 -2.52 22.37
CA GLY A 164 5.83 -3.28 21.84
C GLY A 164 5.56 -2.92 20.38
N LEU A 165 5.10 -3.90 19.63
CA LEU A 165 4.74 -3.78 18.21
C LEU A 165 3.28 -4.18 18.00
N ALA A 166 2.62 -3.52 17.07
CA ALA A 166 1.35 -4.00 16.53
C ALA A 166 1.57 -5.26 15.67
N ASN A 167 0.52 -6.01 15.39
CA ASN A 167 0.63 -7.22 14.57
C ASN A 167 1.11 -6.89 13.15
N GLU A 168 0.68 -5.74 12.64
CA GLU A 168 1.01 -5.20 11.33
C GLU A 168 2.49 -4.84 11.17
N GLU A 169 3.19 -4.60 12.28
CA GLU A 169 4.63 -4.26 12.32
C GLU A 169 5.54 -5.50 12.45
N VAL A 170 4.95 -6.70 12.36
CA VAL A 170 5.68 -7.97 12.40
C VAL A 170 5.58 -8.66 11.04
N VAL A 171 6.73 -8.83 10.39
CA VAL A 171 6.85 -9.47 9.06
C VAL A 171 7.71 -10.72 9.22
N ASP A 172 7.18 -11.88 8.85
CA ASP A 172 7.87 -13.18 8.96
C ASP A 172 8.47 -13.43 10.36
N GLY A 173 7.74 -13.02 11.41
CA GLY A 173 8.16 -13.17 12.81
C GLY A 173 9.23 -12.21 13.27
N CYS A 174 9.63 -11.27 12.44
CA CYS A 174 10.64 -10.27 12.73
C CYS A 174 10.05 -8.86 12.80
N CYS A 175 10.71 -7.99 13.53
CA CYS A 175 10.38 -6.56 13.57
C CYS A 175 10.63 -5.93 12.19
N GLU A 176 9.61 -5.33 11.62
CA GLU A 176 9.68 -4.64 10.31
C GLU A 176 10.81 -3.61 10.24
N ARG A 177 11.15 -2.97 11.38
CA ARG A 177 12.13 -1.88 11.44
C ARG A 177 13.59 -2.35 11.54
N CYS A 178 13.86 -3.32 12.38
CA CYS A 178 15.26 -3.74 12.66
C CYS A 178 15.58 -5.17 12.22
N GLY A 179 14.60 -5.94 11.77
CA GLY A 179 14.76 -7.32 11.33
C GLY A 179 15.04 -8.32 12.48
N SER A 180 14.99 -7.89 13.75
CA SER A 180 15.20 -8.79 14.88
C SER A 180 13.99 -9.68 15.12
N PRO A 181 14.21 -10.96 15.52
CA PRO A 181 13.09 -11.83 15.92
C PRO A 181 12.26 -11.21 17.06
N VAL A 182 10.95 -11.31 16.92
CA VAL A 182 9.99 -10.76 17.87
C VAL A 182 9.65 -11.82 18.93
N THR A 183 9.53 -11.39 20.19
CA THR A 183 9.10 -12.22 21.32
C THR A 183 7.73 -11.78 21.83
N LYS A 184 7.16 -12.52 22.80
CA LYS A 184 5.96 -12.07 23.52
C LYS A 184 6.34 -11.50 24.89
N LYS A 185 5.68 -10.39 25.25
CA LYS A 185 5.83 -9.77 26.57
C LYS A 185 4.48 -9.29 27.07
N ASN A 186 4.12 -9.64 28.32
CA ASN A 186 2.92 -9.12 28.96
C ASN A 186 3.16 -7.68 29.37
N LEU A 187 2.37 -6.77 28.80
CA LEU A 187 2.41 -5.36 29.11
C LEU A 187 0.99 -4.77 29.09
N LYS A 188 0.77 -3.78 29.92
CA LYS A 188 -0.40 -2.93 29.85
C LYS A 188 -0.24 -1.98 28.66
N GLN A 189 -1.19 -2.02 27.73
CA GLN A 189 -1.11 -1.30 26.45
C GLN A 189 -2.39 -0.52 26.18
N TRP A 190 -2.24 0.63 25.56
CA TRP A 190 -3.35 1.30 24.88
C TRP A 190 -3.66 0.59 23.57
N MET A 191 -4.94 0.35 23.39
CA MET A 191 -5.50 -0.33 22.22
C MET A 191 -6.52 0.56 21.53
N LEU A 192 -6.55 0.55 20.20
CA LEU A 192 -7.64 1.16 19.42
C LEU A 192 -8.52 0.09 18.81
N ARG A 193 -9.84 0.20 18.99
CA ARG A 193 -10.86 -0.75 18.52
C ARG A 193 -11.12 -0.62 17.03
N ILE A 194 -10.08 -0.81 16.21
CA ILE A 194 -10.20 -0.84 14.74
C ILE A 194 -11.15 -1.95 14.29
N THR A 195 -11.29 -3.02 15.07
CA THR A 195 -12.21 -4.13 14.79
C THR A 195 -13.67 -3.70 14.71
N LYS A 196 -14.07 -2.63 15.39
CA LYS A 196 -15.41 -2.05 15.25
C LYS A 196 -15.70 -1.51 13.85
N TYR A 197 -14.67 -1.22 13.08
CA TYR A 197 -14.73 -0.72 11.71
C TYR A 197 -14.47 -1.81 10.65
N ALA A 198 -14.23 -3.05 11.06
CA ALA A 198 -13.83 -4.14 10.17
C ALA A 198 -14.77 -4.31 8.96
N ASP A 199 -16.10 -4.30 9.17
CA ASP A 199 -17.07 -4.40 8.08
C ASP A 199 -17.03 -3.20 7.13
N ARG A 200 -16.96 -1.98 7.66
CA ARG A 200 -16.88 -0.77 6.83
C ARG A 200 -15.57 -0.72 6.06
N LEU A 201 -14.45 -1.07 6.73
CA LEU A 201 -13.13 -1.15 6.07
C LEU A 201 -13.12 -2.19 4.94
N LEU A 202 -13.84 -3.29 5.10
CA LEU A 202 -13.93 -4.33 4.07
C LEU A 202 -14.89 -3.94 2.94
N ASN A 203 -16.12 -3.53 3.26
CA ASN A 203 -17.17 -3.29 2.28
C ASN A 203 -16.87 -2.05 1.41
N ASP A 204 -16.21 -1.04 1.99
CA ASP A 204 -15.92 0.21 1.29
C ASP A 204 -14.70 0.12 0.36
N LEU A 205 -13.99 -1.02 0.31
CA LEU A 205 -12.91 -1.25 -0.66
C LEU A 205 -13.41 -1.16 -2.11
N ASP A 206 -14.67 -1.52 -2.35
CA ASP A 206 -15.28 -1.46 -3.70
C ASP A 206 -15.47 -0.03 -4.20
N LYS A 207 -15.50 0.97 -3.31
CA LYS A 207 -15.60 2.39 -3.65
C LYS A 207 -14.28 2.99 -4.16
N LEU A 208 -13.15 2.28 -3.96
CA LEU A 208 -11.80 2.80 -4.15
C LEU A 208 -11.23 2.40 -5.51
N ASP A 209 -10.66 3.38 -6.24
CA ASP A 209 -9.84 3.14 -7.44
C ASP A 209 -8.39 2.81 -7.00
N TRP A 210 -8.25 1.68 -6.32
CA TRP A 210 -6.99 1.19 -5.79
C TRP A 210 -6.55 -0.08 -6.49
N PRO A 211 -5.24 -0.38 -6.54
CA PRO A 211 -4.74 -1.63 -7.09
C PRO A 211 -5.37 -2.85 -6.42
N GLU A 212 -5.83 -3.82 -7.22
CA GLU A 212 -6.47 -5.03 -6.72
C GLU A 212 -5.60 -5.81 -5.72
N LYS A 213 -4.27 -5.76 -5.90
CA LYS A 213 -3.31 -6.33 -4.95
C LYS A 213 -3.48 -5.73 -3.56
N VAL A 214 -3.63 -4.41 -3.43
CA VAL A 214 -3.79 -3.73 -2.14
C VAL A 214 -5.14 -4.05 -1.53
N LYS A 215 -6.21 -4.02 -2.33
CA LYS A 215 -7.56 -4.41 -1.86
C LYS A 215 -7.56 -5.84 -1.33
N LYS A 216 -6.91 -6.77 -2.06
CA LYS A 216 -6.77 -8.14 -1.62
C LYS A 216 -5.96 -8.24 -0.32
N MET A 217 -4.84 -7.54 -0.18
CA MET A 217 -4.05 -7.54 1.05
C MET A 217 -4.88 -7.08 2.25
N GLN A 218 -5.67 -6.00 2.13
CA GLN A 218 -6.55 -5.54 3.19
C GLN A 218 -7.68 -6.54 3.47
N THR A 219 -8.29 -7.11 2.44
CA THR A 219 -9.33 -8.15 2.58
C THR A 219 -8.82 -9.35 3.35
N ASP A 220 -7.64 -9.87 2.98
CA ASP A 220 -7.02 -11.03 3.62
C ASP A 220 -6.58 -10.71 5.06
N TRP A 221 -6.15 -9.47 5.32
CA TRP A 221 -5.76 -8.99 6.65
C TRP A 221 -6.96 -8.84 7.59
N ILE A 222 -8.04 -8.23 7.10
CA ILE A 222 -9.30 -8.13 7.84
C ILE A 222 -9.86 -9.53 8.06
N GLY A 223 -9.78 -10.39 7.04
CA GLY A 223 -10.03 -11.82 7.13
C GLY A 223 -11.40 -12.15 7.72
N LYS A 224 -12.46 -11.54 7.18
CA LYS A 224 -13.84 -11.84 7.57
C LYS A 224 -14.18 -13.28 7.24
N SER A 225 -14.68 -14.02 8.23
CA SER A 225 -15.10 -15.41 8.08
C SER A 225 -16.47 -15.64 8.68
N TYR A 226 -17.25 -16.44 7.98
CA TYR A 226 -18.57 -16.86 8.42
C TYR A 226 -18.50 -18.28 8.97
N GLY A 227 -19.11 -18.50 10.11
CA GLY A 227 -19.07 -19.81 10.76
C GLY A 227 -20.07 -19.91 11.90
N ALA A 228 -19.79 -20.79 12.83
CA ALA A 228 -20.55 -20.96 14.05
C ALA A 228 -19.62 -21.06 15.27
N GLU A 229 -20.06 -20.53 16.36
CA GLU A 229 -19.59 -20.95 17.68
C GLU A 229 -20.44 -22.13 18.13
N VAL A 230 -19.79 -23.19 18.60
CA VAL A 230 -20.43 -24.41 19.03
C VAL A 230 -19.99 -24.72 20.45
N ASP A 231 -20.96 -25.01 21.30
CA ASP A 231 -20.76 -25.28 22.71
C ASP A 231 -20.65 -26.78 22.97
N PHE A 232 -19.48 -27.24 23.43
CA PHE A 232 -19.20 -28.62 23.80
C PHE A 232 -19.25 -28.74 25.32
N PRO A 233 -20.27 -29.41 25.91
CA PRO A 233 -20.26 -29.69 27.35
C PRO A 233 -19.03 -30.53 27.74
N VAL A 234 -18.45 -30.21 28.90
CA VAL A 234 -17.36 -31.03 29.47
C VAL A 234 -17.96 -32.16 30.29
N GLU A 235 -17.51 -33.40 30.02
CA GLU A 235 -18.03 -34.56 30.71
C GLU A 235 -17.82 -34.47 32.23
N GLY A 236 -18.90 -34.64 33.02
CA GLY A 236 -18.86 -34.65 34.48
C GLY A 236 -18.68 -33.27 35.11
N LYS A 237 -18.80 -32.19 34.34
CA LYS A 237 -18.71 -30.79 34.78
C LYS A 237 -19.90 -29.99 34.26
N ASP A 238 -20.19 -28.86 34.91
CA ASP A 238 -21.21 -27.93 34.45
C ASP A 238 -20.69 -26.95 33.36
N GLU A 239 -19.39 -26.95 33.13
CA GLU A 239 -18.73 -26.06 32.18
C GLU A 239 -18.85 -26.59 30.75
N LYS A 240 -18.73 -25.66 29.79
CA LYS A 240 -18.68 -25.94 28.38
C LYS A 240 -17.50 -25.26 27.72
N ILE A 241 -16.96 -25.87 26.66
CA ILE A 241 -15.94 -25.27 25.83
C ILE A 241 -16.60 -24.79 24.53
N THR A 242 -16.54 -23.50 24.27
CA THR A 242 -17.05 -22.93 23.03
C THR A 242 -15.94 -22.91 21.99
N VAL A 243 -16.16 -23.52 20.84
CA VAL A 243 -15.24 -23.48 19.68
C VAL A 243 -15.83 -22.66 18.56
N TYR A 244 -14.96 -21.95 17.82
CA TYR A 244 -15.35 -21.30 16.58
C TYR A 244 -14.89 -22.16 15.38
N THR A 245 -15.80 -22.42 14.45
CA THR A 245 -15.49 -23.16 13.22
C THR A 245 -16.07 -22.51 11.97
N THR A 246 -15.28 -22.47 10.90
CA THR A 246 -15.72 -22.11 9.54
C THR A 246 -16.26 -23.30 8.75
N ARG A 247 -16.19 -24.52 9.36
CA ARG A 247 -16.65 -25.77 8.79
C ARG A 247 -17.66 -26.48 9.72
N PRO A 248 -18.77 -25.79 10.05
CA PRO A 248 -19.81 -26.40 10.91
C PRO A 248 -20.46 -27.62 10.27
N ASP A 249 -20.37 -27.75 8.94
CA ASP A 249 -20.79 -28.93 8.16
C ASP A 249 -20.06 -30.21 8.59
N THR A 250 -18.83 -30.12 9.08
CA THR A 250 -18.02 -31.28 9.47
C THR A 250 -18.12 -31.67 10.95
N LEU A 251 -19.03 -31.08 11.72
CA LEU A 251 -19.10 -31.20 13.18
C LEU A 251 -19.31 -32.69 13.64
N HIS A 252 -19.99 -33.52 12.84
CA HIS A 252 -20.13 -34.95 13.13
C HIS A 252 -18.82 -35.72 13.09
N GLY A 253 -17.82 -35.21 12.33
CA GLY A 253 -16.49 -35.79 12.19
C GLY A 253 -15.48 -35.30 13.24
N ALA A 254 -15.91 -34.51 14.19
CA ALA A 254 -15.05 -34.05 15.29
C ALA A 254 -14.72 -35.19 16.23
N THR A 255 -13.49 -35.67 16.23
CA THR A 255 -13.03 -36.83 17.02
C THR A 255 -12.14 -36.45 18.21
N PHE A 256 -11.65 -35.22 18.24
CA PHE A 256 -10.95 -34.67 19.40
C PHE A 256 -11.07 -33.13 19.41
N MET A 257 -10.67 -32.55 20.53
CA MET A 257 -10.64 -31.10 20.75
C MET A 257 -9.25 -30.68 21.18
N VAL A 258 -8.82 -29.52 20.73
CA VAL A 258 -7.53 -28.94 21.15
C VAL A 258 -7.74 -27.54 21.70
N LEU A 259 -7.16 -27.28 22.87
CA LEU A 259 -7.09 -25.96 23.50
C LEU A 259 -5.67 -25.43 23.41
N ALA A 260 -5.57 -24.12 23.32
CA ALA A 260 -4.31 -23.42 23.52
C ALA A 260 -3.75 -23.66 24.92
N PRO A 261 -2.44 -23.83 25.10
CA PRO A 261 -1.84 -23.98 26.44
C PRO A 261 -2.16 -22.84 27.40
N GLU A 262 -2.46 -21.66 26.90
CA GLU A 262 -2.84 -20.45 27.64
C GLU A 262 -4.34 -20.33 27.90
N HIS A 263 -5.16 -21.27 27.45
CA HIS A 263 -6.61 -21.24 27.65
C HIS A 263 -6.95 -21.29 29.15
N ALA A 264 -7.96 -20.52 29.58
CA ALA A 264 -8.29 -20.38 31.00
C ALA A 264 -8.58 -21.74 31.68
N MET A 265 -9.22 -22.65 30.94
CA MET A 265 -9.57 -23.97 31.45
C MET A 265 -8.41 -24.99 31.33
N ALA A 266 -7.28 -24.70 30.73
CA ALA A 266 -6.23 -25.67 30.41
C ALA A 266 -5.75 -26.45 31.66
N LYS A 267 -5.56 -25.77 32.79
CA LYS A 267 -5.15 -26.40 34.04
C LYS A 267 -6.29 -27.13 34.75
N GLU A 268 -7.52 -26.63 34.64
CA GLU A 268 -8.69 -27.17 35.33
C GLU A 268 -9.21 -28.47 34.70
N LEU A 269 -8.88 -28.69 33.43
CA LEU A 269 -9.22 -29.89 32.69
C LEU A 269 -8.23 -31.05 32.94
N ALA A 270 -7.09 -30.77 33.56
CA ALA A 270 -6.13 -31.82 33.90
C ALA A 270 -6.66 -32.69 35.05
N THR A 271 -6.66 -34.01 34.85
CA THR A 271 -6.94 -34.97 35.94
C THR A 271 -5.71 -35.12 36.84
N ASP A 272 -5.87 -35.74 38.00
CA ASP A 272 -4.73 -35.95 38.89
C ASP A 272 -3.60 -36.73 38.22
N GLU A 273 -3.93 -37.67 37.31
CA GLU A 273 -2.98 -38.49 36.56
C GLU A 273 -2.21 -37.73 35.47
N THR A 274 -2.82 -36.68 34.89
CA THR A 274 -2.26 -35.93 33.78
C THR A 274 -1.69 -34.58 34.19
N ARG A 275 -1.94 -34.12 35.40
CA ARG A 275 -1.62 -32.76 35.89
C ARG A 275 -0.16 -32.37 35.68
N GLU A 276 0.77 -33.23 36.06
CA GLU A 276 2.19 -32.95 35.93
C GLU A 276 2.60 -32.77 34.45
N ALA A 277 2.10 -33.66 33.58
CA ALA A 277 2.38 -33.59 32.14
C ALA A 277 1.78 -32.32 31.50
N VAL A 278 0.55 -31.94 31.90
CA VAL A 278 -0.14 -30.76 31.43
C VAL A 278 0.60 -29.49 31.87
N GLU A 279 0.98 -29.39 33.14
CA GLU A 279 1.70 -28.22 33.64
C GLU A 279 3.07 -28.05 32.98
N LYS A 280 3.79 -29.18 32.80
CA LYS A 280 5.06 -29.18 32.08
C LYS A 280 4.89 -28.74 30.61
N TYR A 281 3.80 -29.19 29.93
CA TYR A 281 3.54 -28.79 28.57
C TYR A 281 3.22 -27.31 28.45
N ILE A 282 2.36 -26.78 29.36
CA ILE A 282 2.02 -25.34 29.41
C ILE A 282 3.30 -24.51 29.63
N PHE A 283 4.16 -24.92 30.53
CA PHE A 283 5.43 -24.24 30.76
C PHE A 283 6.33 -24.24 29.51
N ASN A 284 6.53 -25.39 28.88
CA ASN A 284 7.34 -25.50 27.67
C ASN A 284 6.77 -24.67 26.51
N ALA A 285 5.46 -24.70 26.34
CA ALA A 285 4.80 -23.89 25.29
C ALA A 285 4.95 -22.39 25.55
N SER A 286 4.98 -21.95 26.81
CA SER A 286 5.15 -20.53 27.17
C SER A 286 6.54 -19.98 26.78
N MET A 287 7.52 -20.86 26.60
CA MET A 287 8.89 -20.50 26.19
C MET A 287 9.05 -20.36 24.68
N LYS A 288 8.09 -20.81 23.88
CA LYS A 288 8.11 -20.74 22.42
C LYS A 288 7.43 -19.44 21.93
N SER A 289 7.99 -18.82 20.89
CA SER A 289 7.29 -17.76 20.17
C SER A 289 6.13 -18.32 19.33
N ASN A 290 5.14 -17.46 18.98
CA ASN A 290 4.05 -17.89 18.08
C ASN A 290 4.57 -18.31 16.69
N VAL A 291 5.70 -17.75 16.26
CA VAL A 291 6.35 -18.10 14.99
C VAL A 291 6.94 -19.51 15.05
N ASP A 292 7.66 -19.81 16.12
CA ASP A 292 8.21 -21.15 16.32
C ASP A 292 7.10 -22.20 16.36
N ARG A 293 5.99 -21.88 17.06
CA ARG A 293 4.80 -22.76 17.14
C ARG A 293 4.17 -23.02 15.78
N LEU A 294 4.08 -22.00 14.91
CA LEU A 294 3.49 -22.12 13.57
C LEU A 294 4.42 -22.77 12.54
N GLN A 295 5.73 -22.63 12.72
CA GLN A 295 6.76 -23.20 11.85
C GLN A 295 7.18 -24.61 12.23
N ASP A 296 6.91 -25.03 13.46
CA ASP A 296 7.22 -26.37 13.93
C ASP A 296 6.51 -27.43 13.09
N LYS A 297 7.28 -28.21 12.34
CA LYS A 297 6.76 -29.30 11.49
C LYS A 297 6.21 -30.44 12.32
N GLU A 298 6.74 -30.65 13.52
CA GLU A 298 6.32 -31.72 14.40
C GLU A 298 5.17 -31.27 15.31
N LYS A 299 3.99 -31.86 15.14
CA LYS A 299 2.85 -31.60 16.02
C LYS A 299 3.08 -32.21 17.41
N THR A 300 3.04 -31.37 18.43
CA THR A 300 3.14 -31.78 19.83
C THR A 300 1.82 -31.58 20.55
N GLY A 301 1.56 -32.31 21.58
CA GLY A 301 0.36 -32.19 22.40
C GLY A 301 0.40 -33.04 23.63
N VAL A 302 -0.48 -32.72 24.58
CA VAL A 302 -0.70 -33.47 25.81
C VAL A 302 -2.18 -33.68 26.04
N PHE A 303 -2.59 -34.91 26.35
CA PHE A 303 -3.97 -35.23 26.73
C PHE A 303 -4.23 -34.70 28.16
N THR A 304 -5.35 -34.01 28.34
CA THR A 304 -5.74 -33.45 29.66
C THR A 304 -6.31 -34.47 30.63
N GLY A 305 -6.73 -35.65 30.15
CA GLY A 305 -7.48 -36.64 30.92
C GLY A 305 -8.99 -36.39 30.87
N SER A 306 -9.46 -35.25 30.37
CA SER A 306 -10.87 -34.89 30.30
C SER A 306 -11.44 -35.06 28.90
N TYR A 307 -12.77 -35.16 28.82
CA TYR A 307 -13.50 -35.29 27.57
C TYR A 307 -14.56 -34.20 27.44
N ALA A 308 -14.83 -33.79 26.24
CA ALA A 308 -15.99 -32.99 25.88
C ALA A 308 -17.03 -33.90 25.17
N ILE A 309 -18.28 -33.47 25.13
CA ILE A 309 -19.36 -34.14 24.44
C ILE A 309 -19.70 -33.40 23.17
N ASN A 310 -19.62 -34.09 22.03
CA ASN A 310 -20.08 -33.52 20.78
C ASN A 310 -21.61 -33.31 20.82
N PRO A 311 -22.09 -32.06 20.69
CA PRO A 311 -23.49 -31.74 20.90
C PRO A 311 -24.43 -32.28 19.82
N LEU A 312 -23.93 -32.71 18.65
CA LEU A 312 -24.76 -33.29 17.60
C LEU A 312 -24.97 -34.77 17.74
N ASN A 313 -23.95 -35.53 18.11
CA ASN A 313 -24.01 -37.00 18.08
C ASN A 313 -23.76 -37.63 19.47
N GLY A 314 -23.51 -36.84 20.52
CA GLY A 314 -23.27 -37.32 21.87
C GLY A 314 -21.92 -38.05 22.05
N ALA A 315 -21.04 -38.05 21.03
CA ALA A 315 -19.75 -38.70 21.13
C ALA A 315 -18.83 -38.03 22.11
N LYS A 316 -18.07 -38.82 22.88
CA LYS A 316 -16.99 -38.31 23.75
C LYS A 316 -15.77 -38.03 22.92
N VAL A 317 -15.29 -36.75 22.96
CA VAL A 317 -14.10 -36.32 22.29
C VAL A 317 -13.03 -35.94 23.32
N PRO A 318 -11.82 -36.54 23.26
CA PRO A 318 -10.74 -36.22 24.21
C PRO A 318 -10.26 -34.79 24.02
N ILE A 319 -9.96 -34.13 25.15
CA ILE A 319 -9.47 -32.75 25.17
C ILE A 319 -7.96 -32.77 25.31
N TRP A 320 -7.27 -32.17 24.32
CA TRP A 320 -5.84 -32.03 24.26
C TRP A 320 -5.41 -30.58 24.42
N LEU A 321 -4.18 -30.34 24.90
CA LEU A 321 -3.49 -29.08 24.71
C LEU A 321 -2.47 -29.23 23.61
N SER A 322 -2.37 -28.25 22.73
CA SER A 322 -1.32 -28.20 21.72
C SER A 322 -0.94 -26.76 21.41
N ASP A 323 0.33 -26.58 21.14
CA ASP A 323 0.94 -25.28 20.87
C ASP A 323 0.68 -24.73 19.45
N TYR A 324 0.08 -25.54 18.56
CA TYR A 324 -0.39 -25.04 17.26
C TYR A 324 -1.73 -24.27 17.34
N VAL A 325 -2.43 -24.33 18.47
CA VAL A 325 -3.61 -23.52 18.75
C VAL A 325 -3.20 -22.27 19.52
N LEU A 326 -3.62 -21.10 19.04
CA LEU A 326 -3.30 -19.82 19.66
C LEU A 326 -4.47 -19.31 20.47
N ALA A 327 -4.21 -18.86 21.71
CA ALA A 327 -5.25 -18.37 22.62
C ALA A 327 -5.93 -17.07 22.15
N ASP A 328 -5.27 -16.32 21.29
CA ASP A 328 -5.74 -15.05 20.75
C ASP A 328 -6.48 -15.20 19.41
N TYR A 329 -6.68 -16.43 18.92
CA TYR A 329 -7.47 -16.71 17.71
C TYR A 329 -8.78 -17.46 18.07
N GLY A 330 -9.92 -16.87 17.69
CA GLY A 330 -11.24 -17.40 18.01
C GLY A 330 -11.48 -17.47 19.52
N THR A 331 -11.82 -18.65 20.01
CA THR A 331 -12.07 -18.92 21.45
C THR A 331 -10.83 -19.49 22.15
N GLY A 332 -9.71 -19.68 21.47
CA GLY A 332 -8.55 -20.42 21.97
C GLY A 332 -8.76 -21.92 22.08
N ALA A 333 -9.86 -22.41 21.50
CA ALA A 333 -10.20 -23.84 21.43
C ALA A 333 -10.73 -24.18 20.03
N ILE A 334 -10.38 -25.34 19.51
CA ILE A 334 -10.83 -25.83 18.22
C ILE A 334 -11.41 -27.25 18.34
N MET A 335 -12.45 -27.54 17.57
CA MET A 335 -12.82 -28.90 17.25
C MET A 335 -11.93 -29.43 16.14
N CYS A 336 -11.49 -30.63 16.22
CA CYS A 336 -10.60 -31.23 15.24
C CYS A 336 -11.28 -32.31 14.42
N VAL A 337 -11.20 -32.19 13.10
CA VAL A 337 -11.83 -33.08 12.15
C VAL A 337 -10.78 -33.71 11.23
N PRO A 338 -10.09 -34.73 11.69
CA PRO A 338 -8.90 -35.25 11.01
C PRO A 338 -9.16 -35.76 9.58
N ALA A 339 -10.36 -36.21 9.28
CA ALA A 339 -10.68 -36.60 7.91
C ALA A 339 -10.69 -35.43 6.90
N HIS A 340 -10.77 -34.15 7.36
CA HIS A 340 -11.01 -32.98 6.51
C HIS A 340 -10.07 -31.78 6.79
N ASP A 341 -9.04 -31.96 7.61
CA ASP A 341 -7.96 -30.97 7.87
C ASP A 341 -6.62 -31.69 7.99
N ASP A 342 -5.62 -31.27 7.22
CA ASP A 342 -4.32 -31.94 7.17
C ASP A 342 -3.59 -31.91 8.53
N ARG A 343 -3.70 -30.81 9.29
CA ARG A 343 -3.06 -30.66 10.60
C ARG A 343 -3.69 -31.59 11.63
N ASP A 344 -5.02 -31.69 11.59
CA ASP A 344 -5.78 -32.58 12.46
C ASP A 344 -5.51 -34.05 12.09
N PHE A 345 -5.32 -34.34 10.77
CA PHE A 345 -4.97 -35.66 10.28
C PHE A 345 -3.60 -36.11 10.81
N GLU A 346 -2.58 -35.24 10.66
CA GLU A 346 -1.23 -35.50 11.20
C GLU A 346 -1.25 -35.75 12.71
N PHE A 347 -1.99 -34.91 13.46
CA PHE A 347 -2.13 -35.05 14.91
C PHE A 347 -2.83 -36.34 15.29
N ALA A 348 -3.97 -36.63 14.68
CA ALA A 348 -4.76 -37.86 14.95
C ALA A 348 -3.95 -39.13 14.62
N THR A 349 -3.21 -39.12 13.53
CA THR A 349 -2.33 -40.24 13.16
C THR A 349 -1.23 -40.47 14.21
N LYS A 350 -0.58 -39.37 14.64
CA LYS A 350 0.49 -39.44 15.66
C LYS A 350 0.01 -39.97 17.00
N PHE A 351 -1.18 -39.57 17.43
CA PHE A 351 -1.70 -39.90 18.75
C PHE A 351 -2.76 -41.05 18.74
N ASN A 352 -2.90 -41.77 17.59
CA ASN A 352 -3.85 -42.84 17.41
C ASN A 352 -5.30 -42.46 17.74
N ILE A 353 -5.73 -41.26 17.34
CA ILE A 353 -7.10 -40.77 17.49
C ILE A 353 -7.93 -41.22 16.28
N PRO A 354 -9.21 -41.65 16.48
CA PRO A 354 -10.06 -42.04 15.38
C PRO A 354 -10.23 -40.96 14.31
N ILE A 355 -10.26 -41.39 13.03
CA ILE A 355 -10.53 -40.52 11.87
C ILE A 355 -11.87 -40.96 11.27
N ILE A 356 -12.84 -40.03 11.26
CA ILE A 356 -14.20 -40.27 10.75
C ILE A 356 -14.43 -39.35 9.56
N GLN A 357 -14.58 -39.95 8.37
CA GLN A 357 -14.91 -39.22 7.17
C GLN A 357 -16.38 -38.83 7.17
N VAL A 358 -16.68 -37.52 6.96
CA VAL A 358 -18.06 -37.01 6.92
C VAL A 358 -18.40 -36.32 5.59
N ILE A 359 -17.44 -36.14 4.72
CA ILE A 359 -17.64 -35.62 3.35
C ILE A 359 -16.96 -36.61 2.40
N ALA A 360 -17.71 -37.11 1.42
CA ALA A 360 -17.20 -38.06 0.47
C ALA A 360 -17.48 -37.61 -0.97
N LYS A 361 -16.56 -37.88 -1.88
CA LYS A 361 -16.80 -37.75 -3.31
C LYS A 361 -17.76 -38.87 -3.71
N ASP A 362 -18.82 -38.51 -4.38
CA ASP A 362 -19.85 -39.46 -4.83
C ASP A 362 -20.52 -40.31 -3.71
N GLY A 363 -20.47 -39.80 -2.45
CA GLY A 363 -21.10 -40.47 -1.31
C GLY A 363 -20.43 -41.76 -0.85
N LYS A 364 -19.21 -42.07 -1.29
CA LYS A 364 -18.48 -43.30 -0.92
C LYS A 364 -17.35 -43.01 0.05
N GLU A 365 -17.33 -43.71 1.17
CA GLU A 365 -16.26 -43.60 2.18
C GLU A 365 -14.94 -44.16 1.61
N ILE A 366 -13.83 -43.56 1.99
CA ILE A 366 -12.48 -43.97 1.63
C ILE A 366 -12.02 -45.03 2.64
N GLU A 367 -11.85 -46.25 2.20
CA GLU A 367 -11.24 -47.30 3.02
C GLU A 367 -9.75 -46.98 3.25
N ASN A 368 -9.29 -46.87 4.49
CA ASN A 368 -7.90 -46.58 4.86
C ASN A 368 -7.38 -45.21 4.33
N MET A 369 -7.89 -44.14 4.89
CA MET A 369 -7.40 -42.79 4.59
C MET A 369 -5.91 -42.62 4.93
N THR A 370 -5.10 -42.23 3.96
CA THR A 370 -3.66 -41.93 4.12
C THR A 370 -3.38 -40.45 4.17
N GLU A 371 -4.37 -39.62 3.86
CA GLU A 371 -4.34 -38.17 3.86
C GLU A 371 -5.75 -37.61 4.11
N ALA A 372 -5.85 -36.38 4.53
CA ALA A 372 -7.14 -35.72 4.72
C ALA A 372 -7.84 -35.44 3.38
N TYR A 373 -9.15 -35.60 3.34
CA TYR A 373 -9.98 -35.16 2.21
C TYR A 373 -10.37 -33.70 2.44
N THR A 374 -9.60 -32.77 1.88
CA THR A 374 -9.74 -31.31 2.11
C THR A 374 -10.63 -30.59 1.11
N GLU A 375 -11.18 -31.30 0.09
CA GLU A 375 -12.09 -30.69 -0.87
C GLU A 375 -13.39 -30.23 -0.19
N ALA A 376 -13.82 -29.01 -0.54
CA ALA A 376 -14.99 -28.39 0.07
C ALA A 376 -16.32 -28.95 -0.44
N ALA A 377 -16.33 -29.64 -1.58
CA ALA A 377 -17.52 -30.19 -2.21
C ALA A 377 -17.59 -31.72 -2.07
N GLY A 378 -18.77 -32.24 -1.80
CA GLY A 378 -19.04 -33.66 -1.69
C GLY A 378 -20.34 -33.93 -0.95
N THR A 379 -20.72 -35.19 -0.90
CA THR A 379 -21.92 -35.63 -0.21
C THR A 379 -21.62 -35.96 1.25
N MET A 380 -22.46 -35.52 2.15
CA MET A 380 -22.34 -35.84 3.57
C MET A 380 -22.60 -37.33 3.83
N ILE A 381 -21.71 -37.96 4.58
CA ILE A 381 -21.78 -39.33 5.09
C ILE A 381 -21.48 -39.34 6.59
N ASN A 382 -21.82 -40.39 7.33
CA ASN A 382 -21.52 -40.51 8.77
C ASN A 382 -21.97 -39.32 9.63
N SER A 383 -23.01 -38.60 9.15
CA SER A 383 -23.42 -37.31 9.68
C SER A 383 -24.90 -37.29 10.12
N GLY A 384 -25.46 -38.42 10.51
CA GLY A 384 -26.83 -38.52 11.04
C GLY A 384 -27.87 -37.96 10.05
N GLU A 385 -28.67 -36.99 10.51
CA GLU A 385 -29.71 -36.36 9.68
C GLU A 385 -29.13 -35.56 8.49
N TRP A 386 -27.86 -35.24 8.51
CA TRP A 386 -27.19 -34.50 7.40
C TRP A 386 -26.68 -35.41 6.27
N ASN A 387 -26.83 -36.75 6.44
CA ASN A 387 -26.42 -37.72 5.39
C ASN A 387 -27.12 -37.44 4.07
N GLY A 388 -26.37 -37.47 2.96
CA GLY A 388 -26.88 -37.24 1.64
C GLY A 388 -27.00 -35.77 1.22
N MET A 389 -26.82 -34.83 2.16
CA MET A 389 -26.77 -33.42 1.82
C MET A 389 -25.45 -33.05 1.10
N GLU A 390 -25.52 -32.02 0.26
CA GLU A 390 -24.33 -31.47 -0.37
C GLU A 390 -23.57 -30.61 0.64
N SER A 391 -22.27 -30.89 0.87
CA SER A 391 -21.46 -30.19 1.89
C SER A 391 -21.35 -28.68 1.67
N SER A 392 -21.31 -28.22 0.43
CA SER A 392 -21.24 -26.81 0.06
C SER A 392 -22.51 -26.02 0.44
N VAL A 393 -23.66 -26.69 0.41
CA VAL A 393 -24.97 -26.18 0.84
C VAL A 393 -25.03 -26.18 2.37
N LEU A 394 -24.73 -27.34 2.96
CA LEU A 394 -24.76 -27.51 4.41
C LEU A 394 -23.84 -26.55 5.15
N LYS A 395 -22.65 -26.30 4.62
CA LYS A 395 -21.71 -25.31 5.18
C LYS A 395 -22.35 -23.94 5.37
N LYS A 396 -23.28 -23.52 4.51
CA LYS A 396 -23.98 -22.24 4.60
C LYS A 396 -25.17 -22.30 5.56
N GLU A 397 -25.82 -23.45 5.65
CA GLU A 397 -27.04 -23.64 6.44
C GLU A 397 -26.75 -24.09 7.89
N ALA A 398 -25.68 -24.86 8.10
CA ALA A 398 -25.32 -25.42 9.41
C ALA A 398 -25.21 -24.37 10.54
N PRO A 399 -24.67 -23.16 10.33
CA PRO A 399 -24.65 -22.15 11.38
C PRO A 399 -26.06 -21.77 11.93
N LEU A 400 -27.04 -21.70 11.05
CA LEU A 400 -28.44 -21.44 11.45
C LEU A 400 -29.10 -22.66 12.10
N MET A 401 -28.75 -23.88 11.65
CA MET A 401 -29.22 -25.11 12.25
C MET A 401 -28.70 -25.27 13.67
N ILE A 402 -27.41 -25.03 13.91
CA ILE A 402 -26.74 -25.03 15.22
C ILE A 402 -27.41 -24.04 16.19
N GLU A 403 -27.74 -22.85 15.71
CA GLU A 403 -28.42 -21.83 16.50
C GLU A 403 -29.84 -22.26 16.87
N LYS A 404 -30.60 -22.82 15.92
CA LYS A 404 -31.97 -23.35 16.18
C LYS A 404 -31.97 -24.52 17.13
N MET A 405 -30.93 -25.35 17.12
CA MET A 405 -30.77 -26.49 18.05
C MET A 405 -30.36 -26.01 19.47
N GLY A 406 -29.95 -24.74 19.62
CA GLY A 406 -29.52 -24.23 20.91
C GLY A 406 -28.15 -24.74 21.39
N ILE A 407 -27.37 -25.33 20.50
CA ILE A 407 -26.03 -25.90 20.77
C ILE A 407 -24.90 -24.93 20.39
N GLY A 408 -25.24 -23.75 19.95
CA GLY A 408 -24.28 -22.71 19.56
C GLY A 408 -24.96 -21.53 18.90
N ARG A 409 -24.20 -20.74 18.16
CA ARG A 409 -24.72 -19.55 17.45
C ARG A 409 -23.98 -19.29 16.14
N LYS A 410 -24.70 -18.75 15.15
CA LYS A 410 -24.10 -18.22 13.94
C LYS A 410 -23.19 -17.03 14.31
N THR A 411 -21.98 -17.03 13.85
CA THR A 411 -20.99 -16.03 14.22
C THR A 411 -20.17 -15.60 13.01
N VAL A 412 -19.87 -14.31 12.97
CA VAL A 412 -18.89 -13.73 12.04
C VAL A 412 -17.63 -13.43 12.84
N ASN A 413 -16.50 -13.89 12.37
CA ASN A 413 -15.21 -13.62 13.00
C ASN A 413 -14.28 -12.90 12.03
N TYR A 414 -13.28 -12.21 12.58
CA TYR A 414 -12.28 -11.45 11.82
C TYR A 414 -10.88 -11.87 12.26
N LYS A 415 -9.93 -11.92 11.33
CA LYS A 415 -8.51 -12.06 11.66
C LYS A 415 -7.95 -10.77 12.25
N LEU A 416 -8.46 -9.62 11.78
CA LEU A 416 -8.09 -8.30 12.29
C LEU A 416 -8.21 -8.26 13.82
N ARG A 417 -7.21 -7.69 14.47
CA ARG A 417 -7.18 -7.44 15.92
C ARG A 417 -7.18 -5.94 16.17
N ASP A 418 -7.57 -5.56 17.40
CA ASP A 418 -7.44 -4.18 17.84
C ASP A 418 -5.99 -3.74 17.77
N TRP A 419 -5.79 -2.50 17.38
CA TRP A 419 -4.47 -1.94 17.13
C TRP A 419 -3.75 -1.66 18.44
N VAL A 420 -2.56 -2.29 18.66
CA VAL A 420 -1.65 -2.00 19.78
C VAL A 420 -1.04 -0.62 19.57
N PHE A 421 -1.47 0.36 20.34
CA PHE A 421 -1.24 1.77 20.05
C PHE A 421 -0.10 2.40 20.85
N SER A 422 0.18 1.99 22.09
CA SER A 422 1.23 2.59 22.92
C SER A 422 2.62 2.05 22.61
N ARG A 423 3.64 2.92 22.73
CA ARG A 423 5.06 2.60 22.54
C ARG A 423 5.86 3.00 23.77
N GLN A 424 6.79 2.14 24.18
CA GLN A 424 7.69 2.33 25.30
C GLN A 424 8.95 3.09 24.84
N ARG A 425 8.71 4.22 24.19
CA ARG A 425 9.74 5.04 23.55
C ARG A 425 9.53 6.52 23.92
N TYR A 426 10.62 7.30 23.84
CA TYR A 426 10.56 8.73 24.13
C TYR A 426 10.03 9.55 22.94
N TRP A 427 10.55 9.30 21.73
CA TRP A 427 10.30 10.16 20.58
C TRP A 427 8.99 9.81 19.88
N GLY A 428 7.91 10.33 20.40
CA GLY A 428 6.55 10.16 19.91
C GLY A 428 5.59 11.13 20.58
N GLU A 429 4.38 11.24 20.06
CA GLU A 429 3.34 12.07 20.66
C GLU A 429 2.97 11.52 22.04
N PRO A 430 3.03 12.31 23.12
CA PRO A 430 2.55 11.89 24.43
C PRO A 430 1.07 11.54 24.39
N ILE A 431 0.70 10.43 25.00
CA ILE A 431 -0.71 10.03 25.14
C ILE A 431 -1.36 10.95 26.20
N PRO A 432 -2.41 11.72 25.85
CA PRO A 432 -2.96 12.76 26.73
C PRO A 432 -3.94 12.18 27.77
N ILE A 433 -3.43 11.28 28.61
CA ILE A 433 -4.17 10.61 29.69
C ILE A 433 -3.47 10.83 31.03
N VAL A 434 -4.27 10.98 32.06
CA VAL A 434 -3.86 11.05 33.46
C VAL A 434 -4.46 9.87 34.23
N HIS A 435 -3.62 9.09 34.88
CA HIS A 435 -4.03 7.98 35.74
C HIS A 435 -4.29 8.49 37.18
N CYS A 436 -5.54 8.54 37.55
CA CYS A 436 -5.99 8.96 38.89
C CYS A 436 -6.39 7.75 39.71
N PRO A 437 -5.91 7.61 40.95
CA PRO A 437 -6.33 6.50 41.85
C PRO A 437 -7.83 6.45 42.15
N LYS A 438 -8.52 7.59 42.03
CA LYS A 438 -9.96 7.66 42.29
C LYS A 438 -10.80 7.57 41.02
N CYS A 439 -10.37 8.22 39.95
CA CYS A 439 -11.15 8.39 38.72
C CYS A 439 -10.77 7.40 37.63
N GLY A 440 -9.67 6.65 37.80
CA GLY A 440 -9.10 5.83 36.71
C GLY A 440 -8.38 6.65 35.66
N ALA A 441 -8.46 6.22 34.43
CA ALA A 441 -7.89 6.96 33.29
C ALA A 441 -8.76 8.17 32.92
N VAL A 442 -8.19 9.36 32.94
CA VAL A 442 -8.87 10.63 32.69
C VAL A 442 -8.14 11.34 31.56
N PRO A 443 -8.82 11.75 30.48
CA PRO A 443 -8.17 12.49 29.40
C PRO A 443 -7.79 13.90 29.86
N VAL A 444 -6.67 14.41 29.33
CA VAL A 444 -6.30 15.82 29.46
C VAL A 444 -7.40 16.66 28.79
N PRO A 445 -7.86 17.78 29.42
CA PRO A 445 -8.83 18.68 28.81
C PRO A 445 -8.36 19.18 27.43
N GLU A 446 -9.32 19.27 26.50
CA GLU A 446 -8.99 19.62 25.10
C GLU A 446 -8.35 21.01 24.97
N GLU A 447 -8.72 21.92 25.84
CA GLU A 447 -8.18 23.29 25.97
C GLU A 447 -6.74 23.35 26.50
N GLU A 448 -6.27 22.26 27.14
CA GLU A 448 -4.90 22.16 27.65
C GLU A 448 -3.96 21.45 26.66
N LEU A 449 -4.47 21.00 25.51
CA LEU A 449 -3.66 20.41 24.46
C LEU A 449 -2.89 21.51 23.67
N PRO A 450 -1.66 21.24 23.27
CA PRO A 450 -0.95 19.95 23.33
C PRO A 450 -0.31 19.68 24.68
N LEU A 451 -0.40 18.43 25.15
CA LEU A 451 0.50 17.93 26.19
C LEU A 451 1.90 17.81 25.58
N LEU A 452 2.81 18.69 25.98
CA LEU A 452 4.14 18.76 25.39
C LEU A 452 5.03 17.58 25.81
N LEU A 453 5.81 17.07 24.85
CA LEU A 453 6.87 16.13 25.10
C LEU A 453 8.00 16.88 25.87
N PRO A 454 8.41 16.42 27.09
CA PRO A 454 9.45 17.08 27.85
C PRO A 454 10.81 16.92 27.18
N GLU A 455 11.67 17.95 27.27
CA GLU A 455 13.06 17.85 26.81
C GLU A 455 13.89 17.07 27.84
N VAL A 456 14.62 16.05 27.37
CA VAL A 456 15.42 15.17 28.24
C VAL A 456 16.80 14.94 27.65
N GLU A 457 17.80 14.79 28.51
CA GLU A 457 19.15 14.45 28.08
C GLU A 457 19.29 12.93 27.81
N LYS A 458 18.59 12.10 28.60
CA LYS A 458 18.59 10.64 28.49
C LYS A 458 17.25 10.13 28.03
N TYR A 459 17.21 9.52 26.86
CA TYR A 459 15.97 9.00 26.24
C TYR A 459 16.09 7.56 25.74
N GLN A 460 17.18 6.87 26.10
CA GLN A 460 17.38 5.50 25.65
C GLN A 460 16.36 4.55 26.27
N PRO A 461 15.77 3.64 25.49
CA PRO A 461 14.77 2.72 25.99
C PRO A 461 15.36 1.77 27.03
N THR A 462 14.64 1.56 28.14
CA THR A 462 15.07 0.75 29.27
C THR A 462 15.12 -0.76 28.96
N GLY A 463 14.18 -1.24 28.13
CA GLY A 463 13.99 -2.69 27.88
C GLY A 463 13.15 -3.40 28.95
N THR A 464 12.81 -2.72 30.05
CA THR A 464 11.95 -3.27 31.12
C THR A 464 10.49 -3.37 30.74
N GLY A 465 10.07 -2.56 29.77
CA GLY A 465 8.66 -2.34 29.41
C GLY A 465 8.14 -0.96 29.84
N GLU A 466 8.95 -0.23 30.60
CA GLU A 466 8.67 1.15 30.97
C GLU A 466 9.25 2.11 29.93
N SER A 467 8.54 3.20 29.68
CA SER A 467 9.02 4.29 28.82
C SER A 467 10.11 5.10 29.52
N PRO A 468 11.08 5.68 28.80
CA PRO A 468 12.02 6.63 29.37
C PRO A 468 11.36 7.83 30.05
N LEU A 469 10.15 8.19 29.67
CA LEU A 469 9.37 9.27 30.30
C LEU A 469 8.98 8.94 31.75
N ALA A 470 8.91 7.68 32.14
CA ALA A 470 8.57 7.26 33.50
C ALA A 470 9.57 7.77 34.57
N ASP A 471 10.82 7.98 34.18
CA ASP A 471 11.88 8.47 35.08
C ASP A 471 11.83 9.98 35.31
N ILE A 472 11.00 10.72 34.56
CA ILE A 472 10.90 12.18 34.66
C ILE A 472 9.77 12.52 35.65
N THR A 473 10.07 12.38 36.93
CA THR A 473 9.08 12.52 38.00
C THR A 473 8.36 13.86 38.03
N GLU A 474 9.02 14.94 37.66
CA GLU A 474 8.43 16.29 37.58
C GLU A 474 7.37 16.39 36.47
N TRP A 475 7.59 15.71 35.35
CA TRP A 475 6.62 15.66 34.28
C TRP A 475 5.51 14.62 34.52
N VAL A 476 5.84 13.49 35.10
CA VAL A 476 4.89 12.39 35.38
C VAL A 476 3.87 12.80 36.43
N ASN A 477 4.30 13.41 37.55
CA ASN A 477 3.40 13.80 38.62
C ASN A 477 2.55 14.99 38.21
N THR A 478 1.24 14.88 38.41
CA THR A 478 0.26 15.91 38.05
C THR A 478 -0.96 15.84 38.98
N THR A 479 -1.93 16.68 38.69
CA THR A 479 -3.24 16.63 39.35
C THR A 479 -4.28 16.09 38.39
N CYS A 480 -5.23 15.35 38.92
CA CYS A 480 -6.35 14.81 38.13
C CYS A 480 -7.25 15.94 37.64
N PRO A 481 -7.50 16.07 36.35
CA PRO A 481 -8.38 17.12 35.81
C PRO A 481 -9.84 16.98 36.28
N CYS A 482 -10.24 15.79 36.71
CA CYS A 482 -11.61 15.54 37.15
C CYS A 482 -11.84 15.86 38.64
N CYS A 483 -10.94 15.44 39.54
CA CYS A 483 -11.16 15.52 41.00
C CYS A 483 -10.07 16.30 41.73
N GLY A 484 -9.05 16.81 41.06
CA GLY A 484 -7.94 17.57 41.66
C GLY A 484 -6.99 16.75 42.55
N ALA A 485 -7.16 15.45 42.68
CA ALA A 485 -6.28 14.60 43.45
C ALA A 485 -4.92 14.39 42.78
N PRO A 486 -3.84 14.10 43.52
CA PRO A 486 -2.57 13.70 42.95
C PRO A 486 -2.75 12.53 42.00
N ALA A 487 -2.16 12.64 40.82
CA ALA A 487 -2.27 11.70 39.74
C ALA A 487 -0.99 11.61 38.92
N LYS A 488 -0.91 10.71 37.97
CA LYS A 488 0.24 10.49 37.12
C LYS A 488 -0.13 10.58 35.64
N ARG A 489 0.67 11.23 34.83
CA ARG A 489 0.53 11.21 33.37
C ARG A 489 0.88 9.83 32.81
N GLU A 490 0.23 9.46 31.73
CA GLU A 490 0.65 8.33 30.90
C GLU A 490 2.07 8.56 30.39
N THR A 491 2.93 7.54 30.45
CA THR A 491 4.33 7.65 30.09
C THR A 491 4.66 7.02 28.73
N ASN A 492 3.77 6.22 28.18
CA ASN A 492 3.91 5.72 26.83
C ASN A 492 3.61 6.82 25.80
N THR A 493 4.20 6.69 24.62
CA THR A 493 3.93 7.56 23.48
C THR A 493 3.11 6.85 22.41
N MET A 494 2.53 7.60 21.49
CA MET A 494 1.83 7.06 20.33
C MET A 494 2.82 6.52 19.30
N PRO A 495 2.41 5.58 18.43
CA PRO A 495 3.23 5.14 17.31
C PRO A 495 3.31 6.26 16.25
N GLN A 496 4.34 6.25 15.42
CA GLN A 496 4.47 7.17 14.28
C GLN A 496 3.23 7.21 13.38
N TRP A 497 2.53 6.09 13.28
CA TRP A 497 1.30 5.95 12.50
C TRP A 497 0.14 6.83 13.00
N ALA A 498 0.20 7.31 14.23
CA ALA A 498 -0.84 8.18 14.79
C ALA A 498 -0.92 9.51 14.02
N GLY A 499 0.22 10.19 13.85
CA GLY A 499 0.31 11.43 13.07
C GLY A 499 0.09 11.21 11.57
N SER A 500 0.66 10.14 11.00
CA SER A 500 0.55 9.86 9.57
C SER A 500 -0.85 9.38 9.14
N SER A 501 -1.72 8.98 10.07
CA SER A 501 -3.07 8.53 9.72
C SER A 501 -4.05 9.65 9.34
N TRP A 502 -3.70 10.91 9.56
CA TRP A 502 -4.60 12.05 9.31
C TRP A 502 -3.91 13.27 8.67
N TYR A 503 -2.60 13.27 8.47
CA TYR A 503 -1.78 14.41 8.02
C TYR A 503 -2.27 15.08 6.75
N PHE A 504 -2.86 14.31 5.83
CA PHE A 504 -3.40 14.80 4.56
C PHE A 504 -4.56 15.80 4.75
N LEU A 505 -5.26 15.74 5.88
CA LEU A 505 -6.27 16.73 6.26
C LEU A 505 -5.61 18.04 6.68
N ARG A 506 -4.48 17.96 7.37
CA ARG A 506 -3.81 19.11 7.95
C ARG A 506 -3.17 20.01 6.91
N TYR A 507 -2.69 19.44 5.81
CA TYR A 507 -2.05 20.23 4.75
C TYR A 507 -2.93 21.37 4.23
N VAL A 508 -4.20 21.17 4.06
CA VAL A 508 -5.10 22.19 3.50
C VAL A 508 -5.46 23.30 4.50
N ASP A 509 -5.10 23.11 5.78
CA ASP A 509 -5.39 24.09 6.85
C ASP A 509 -4.34 24.06 7.97
N ASN A 510 -3.06 23.99 7.60
CA ASN A 510 -1.94 23.77 8.52
C ASN A 510 -1.72 24.88 9.56
N LYS A 511 -2.26 26.08 9.34
CA LYS A 511 -2.14 27.23 10.25
C LYS A 511 -3.34 27.42 11.19
N ASN A 512 -4.34 26.54 11.11
CA ASN A 512 -5.52 26.61 11.97
C ASN A 512 -5.20 26.12 13.39
N ASP A 513 -5.35 26.99 14.38
CA ASP A 513 -5.11 26.68 15.80
C ASP A 513 -6.37 26.33 16.58
N LYS A 514 -7.57 26.47 15.97
CA LYS A 514 -8.87 26.29 16.61
C LYS A 514 -9.47 24.91 16.34
N GLU A 515 -9.24 24.35 15.18
CA GLU A 515 -9.77 23.07 14.76
C GLU A 515 -8.76 22.28 13.92
N LEU A 516 -8.93 20.97 13.86
CA LEU A 516 -8.06 20.07 13.09
C LEU A 516 -7.98 20.49 11.63
N VAL A 517 -9.13 20.79 11.06
CA VAL A 517 -9.30 21.33 9.70
C VAL A 517 -10.65 22.05 9.64
N ASN A 518 -10.66 23.21 9.00
CA ASN A 518 -11.92 23.91 8.77
C ASN A 518 -12.81 23.15 7.81
N ARG A 519 -14.09 23.01 8.14
CA ARG A 519 -15.05 22.21 7.39
C ARG A 519 -15.18 22.66 5.93
N GLU A 520 -15.28 23.95 5.66
CA GLU A 520 -15.40 24.49 4.30
C GLU A 520 -14.15 24.18 3.46
N LYS A 521 -12.96 24.27 4.07
CA LYS A 521 -11.73 23.88 3.40
C LYS A 521 -11.67 22.38 3.15
N ALA A 522 -12.10 21.57 4.11
CA ALA A 522 -12.16 20.13 3.94
C ALA A 522 -13.10 19.75 2.80
N ASP A 523 -14.31 20.30 2.74
CA ASP A 523 -15.29 20.02 1.70
C ASP A 523 -14.81 20.50 0.32
N LYS A 524 -14.04 21.59 0.26
CA LYS A 524 -13.52 22.15 -0.98
C LYS A 524 -12.34 21.37 -1.56
N TYR A 525 -11.43 20.91 -0.71
CA TYR A 525 -10.10 20.41 -1.14
C TYR A 525 -9.91 18.92 -0.98
N LEU A 526 -10.72 18.23 -0.16
CA LEU A 526 -10.59 16.81 0.14
C LEU A 526 -11.77 16.01 -0.47
N PRO A 527 -11.72 14.69 -0.52
CA PRO A 527 -10.56 13.85 -0.22
C PRO A 527 -9.44 13.99 -1.27
N VAL A 528 -8.29 13.33 -1.00
CA VAL A 528 -7.15 13.29 -1.92
C VAL A 528 -7.55 12.61 -3.23
N ASP A 529 -7.22 13.21 -4.38
CA ASP A 529 -7.59 12.68 -5.69
C ASP A 529 -6.66 11.58 -6.17
N MET A 530 -5.33 11.74 -5.92
CA MET A 530 -4.31 10.76 -6.27
C MET A 530 -3.32 10.62 -5.11
N TYR A 531 -3.08 9.40 -4.67
CA TYR A 531 -2.08 9.09 -3.65
C TYR A 531 -1.01 8.16 -4.21
N ILE A 532 0.27 8.53 -4.04
CA ILE A 532 1.40 7.80 -4.58
C ILE A 532 2.30 7.37 -3.43
N GLY A 533 2.62 6.07 -3.36
CA GLY A 533 3.44 5.54 -2.29
C GLY A 533 3.66 4.04 -2.34
N GLY A 534 4.49 3.51 -1.43
CA GLY A 534 4.90 2.12 -1.39
C GLY A 534 3.78 1.14 -1.03
N VAL A 535 3.79 -0.04 -1.65
CA VAL A 535 2.81 -1.11 -1.39
C VAL A 535 2.94 -1.70 0.02
N GLU A 536 4.09 -1.56 0.67
CA GLU A 536 4.35 -2.02 2.03
C GLU A 536 3.40 -1.41 3.07
N HIS A 537 2.82 -0.26 2.76
CA HIS A 537 1.85 0.43 3.62
C HIS A 537 0.41 -0.09 3.50
N ALA A 538 0.16 -1.11 2.68
CA ALA A 538 -1.20 -1.61 2.39
C ALA A 538 -2.00 -1.95 3.65
N VAL A 539 -1.41 -2.66 4.62
CA VAL A 539 -2.05 -3.08 5.88
C VAL A 539 -1.59 -2.27 7.10
N LEU A 540 -0.73 -1.26 6.89
CA LEU A 540 -0.24 -0.31 7.88
C LEU A 540 -0.93 1.04 7.70
N HIS A 541 -0.17 2.03 7.22
CA HIS A 541 -0.63 3.41 7.05
C HIS A 541 -1.95 3.53 6.28
N LEU A 542 -2.13 2.81 5.16
CA LEU A 542 -3.36 2.90 4.36
C LEU A 542 -4.58 2.38 5.11
N LEU A 543 -4.44 1.31 5.89
CA LEU A 543 -5.53 0.78 6.71
C LEU A 543 -5.87 1.74 7.86
N TYR A 544 -4.86 2.26 8.54
CA TYR A 544 -5.04 3.20 9.66
C TYR A 544 -5.62 4.54 9.22
N SER A 545 -5.20 5.08 8.08
CA SER A 545 -5.76 6.32 7.50
C SER A 545 -7.24 6.16 7.17
N ARG A 546 -7.66 5.00 6.65
CA ARG A 546 -9.07 4.69 6.41
C ARG A 546 -9.87 4.62 7.71
N PHE A 547 -9.31 3.98 8.73
CA PHE A 547 -9.94 3.92 10.05
C PHE A 547 -10.13 5.31 10.67
N TYR A 548 -9.07 6.15 10.67
CA TYR A 548 -9.15 7.53 11.18
C TYR A 548 -10.16 8.37 10.41
N THR A 549 -10.16 8.26 9.08
CA THR A 549 -11.10 8.99 8.22
C THR A 549 -12.56 8.62 8.54
N LYS A 550 -12.86 7.33 8.67
CA LYS A 550 -14.21 6.88 9.05
C LYS A 550 -14.63 7.38 10.43
N PHE A 551 -13.72 7.36 11.39
CA PHE A 551 -13.98 7.89 12.72
C PHE A 551 -14.22 9.41 12.69
N LEU A 552 -13.40 10.18 11.99
CA LEU A 552 -13.56 11.63 11.87
C LEU A 552 -14.85 12.00 11.13
N ASN A 553 -15.25 11.19 10.15
CA ASN A 553 -16.56 11.32 9.51
C ASN A 553 -17.71 11.05 10.48
N ASP A 554 -17.63 9.97 11.28
CA ASP A 554 -18.65 9.62 12.26
C ASP A 554 -18.89 10.70 13.33
N ILE A 555 -17.84 11.43 13.72
CA ILE A 555 -17.94 12.55 14.65
C ILE A 555 -18.17 13.92 13.98
N GLY A 556 -18.39 13.95 12.67
CA GLY A 556 -18.80 15.15 11.91
C GLY A 556 -17.70 16.14 11.60
N VAL A 557 -16.41 15.77 11.71
CA VAL A 557 -15.27 16.65 11.37
C VAL A 557 -15.15 16.82 9.85
N ILE A 558 -15.40 15.77 9.09
CA ILE A 558 -15.32 15.72 7.63
C ILE A 558 -16.57 15.04 7.05
N ASP A 559 -16.82 15.21 5.74
CA ASP A 559 -18.03 14.70 5.05
C ASP A 559 -17.76 13.49 4.14
N PHE A 560 -16.57 12.96 4.17
CA PHE A 560 -16.18 11.78 3.41
C PHE A 560 -15.65 10.70 4.35
N ASP A 561 -15.77 9.44 3.95
CA ASP A 561 -15.43 8.26 4.75
C ASP A 561 -14.23 7.47 4.21
N GLU A 562 -13.62 7.93 3.10
CA GLU A 562 -12.39 7.36 2.54
C GLU A 562 -11.38 8.48 2.22
N PRO A 563 -10.09 8.30 2.59
CA PRO A 563 -9.09 9.37 2.50
C PRO A 563 -8.59 9.64 1.09
N PHE A 564 -8.45 8.60 0.27
CA PHE A 564 -7.76 8.63 -1.02
C PHE A 564 -8.62 7.98 -2.10
N LYS A 565 -9.01 8.75 -3.13
CA LYS A 565 -9.85 8.24 -4.23
C LYS A 565 -9.11 7.22 -5.08
N LYS A 566 -7.90 7.59 -5.51
CA LYS A 566 -7.04 6.76 -6.35
C LYS A 566 -5.69 6.55 -5.68
N LEU A 567 -5.20 5.33 -5.75
CA LEU A 567 -3.88 4.93 -5.25
C LEU A 567 -3.02 4.41 -6.40
N PHE A 568 -1.77 4.86 -6.44
CA PHE A 568 -0.75 4.27 -7.29
C PHE A 568 0.44 3.81 -6.43
N ASN A 569 0.84 2.54 -6.58
CA ASN A 569 2.01 2.02 -5.91
C ASN A 569 3.16 1.91 -6.88
N GLN A 570 4.23 2.68 -6.62
CA GLN A 570 5.48 2.53 -7.36
C GLN A 570 6.27 1.31 -6.85
N GLY A 571 6.97 0.67 -7.80
CA GLY A 571 7.98 -0.34 -7.46
C GLY A 571 9.25 0.28 -6.89
N MET A 572 10.04 -0.51 -6.21
CA MET A 572 11.31 -0.09 -5.62
C MET A 572 12.42 0.01 -6.67
N ILE A 573 13.30 1.00 -6.53
CA ILE A 573 14.60 0.99 -7.18
C ILE A 573 15.57 0.23 -6.28
N THR A 574 16.10 -0.86 -6.81
CA THR A 574 17.07 -1.72 -6.14
C THR A 574 18.48 -1.42 -6.62
N GLY A 575 19.47 -1.75 -5.83
CA GLY A 575 20.87 -1.81 -6.26
C GLY A 575 21.15 -3.09 -7.04
N LYS A 576 22.41 -3.33 -7.35
CA LYS A 576 22.85 -4.53 -8.09
C LYS A 576 22.34 -5.82 -7.45
N ASN A 577 21.95 -6.78 -8.29
CA ASN A 577 21.39 -8.08 -7.93
C ASN A 577 20.03 -7.99 -7.18
N GLY A 578 19.22 -6.99 -7.46
CA GLY A 578 17.90 -6.82 -6.85
C GLY A 578 17.92 -6.51 -5.35
N ILE A 579 19.07 -6.12 -4.79
CA ILE A 579 19.21 -5.85 -3.36
C ILE A 579 18.66 -4.45 -3.06
N LYS A 580 17.71 -4.36 -2.11
CA LYS A 580 17.18 -3.07 -1.64
C LYS A 580 18.33 -2.14 -1.23
N MET A 581 18.30 -0.90 -1.74
CA MET A 581 19.26 0.13 -1.36
C MET A 581 19.14 0.47 0.11
N SER A 582 20.26 0.46 0.82
CA SER A 582 20.32 0.94 2.20
C SER A 582 21.72 1.45 2.54
N LYS A 583 21.78 2.48 3.40
CA LYS A 583 23.06 3.04 3.86
C LYS A 583 23.91 2.04 4.63
N SER A 584 23.28 1.11 5.34
CA SER A 584 23.97 0.05 6.07
C SER A 584 24.69 -0.95 5.16
N LYS A 585 24.19 -1.13 3.93
CA LYS A 585 24.78 -2.02 2.91
C LYS A 585 25.76 -1.30 1.99
N GLY A 586 25.87 0.02 2.07
CA GLY A 586 26.78 0.81 1.23
C GLY A 586 26.44 0.81 -0.27
N ASN A 587 25.20 0.45 -0.65
CA ASN A 587 24.76 0.32 -2.02
C ASN A 587 23.81 1.45 -2.46
N VAL A 588 23.83 2.58 -1.77
CA VAL A 588 22.98 3.74 -2.05
C VAL A 588 23.60 4.59 -3.15
N VAL A 589 22.78 4.98 -4.14
CA VAL A 589 23.15 5.95 -5.18
C VAL A 589 22.62 7.31 -4.80
N SER A 590 23.53 8.30 -4.72
CA SER A 590 23.18 9.68 -4.35
C SER A 590 22.62 10.43 -5.56
N PRO A 591 21.44 11.05 -5.43
CA PRO A 591 20.91 11.91 -6.50
C PRO A 591 21.77 13.17 -6.71
N ASP A 592 22.44 13.69 -5.69
CA ASP A 592 23.26 14.90 -5.77
C ASP A 592 24.37 14.79 -6.81
N ASP A 593 25.03 13.63 -6.89
CA ASP A 593 26.09 13.40 -7.86
C ASP A 593 25.55 13.32 -9.29
N LEU A 594 24.40 12.69 -9.47
CA LEU A 594 23.76 12.54 -10.78
C LEU A 594 23.21 13.88 -11.30
N VAL A 595 22.60 14.69 -10.42
CA VAL A 595 22.16 16.05 -10.78
C VAL A 595 23.35 16.93 -11.17
N ARG A 596 24.45 16.88 -10.42
CA ARG A 596 25.67 17.61 -10.75
C ARG A 596 26.22 17.24 -12.13
N ASP A 597 26.24 15.95 -12.48
CA ASP A 597 26.93 15.46 -13.66
C ASP A 597 26.04 15.43 -14.92
N TYR A 598 24.73 15.18 -14.76
CA TYR A 598 23.79 14.99 -15.87
C TYR A 598 22.62 16.00 -15.87
N GLY A 599 22.34 16.66 -14.78
CA GLY A 599 21.21 17.56 -14.58
C GLY A 599 19.98 16.88 -14.01
N CYS A 600 19.13 17.68 -13.38
CA CYS A 600 17.87 17.26 -12.77
C CYS A 600 16.92 16.62 -13.81
N ASP A 601 16.71 17.28 -14.94
CA ASP A 601 15.77 16.79 -15.97
C ASP A 601 16.19 15.43 -16.52
N SER A 602 17.51 15.17 -16.68
CA SER A 602 18.01 13.85 -17.08
C SER A 602 17.71 12.78 -16.03
N LEU A 603 17.89 13.11 -14.74
CA LEU A 603 17.60 12.16 -13.67
C LEU A 603 16.10 11.89 -13.54
N ARG A 604 15.25 12.92 -13.62
CA ARG A 604 13.79 12.78 -13.62
C ARG A 604 13.32 11.82 -14.73
N ILE A 605 13.76 12.04 -15.95
CA ILE A 605 13.39 11.17 -17.08
C ILE A 605 13.92 9.75 -16.85
N TYR A 606 15.13 9.60 -16.33
CA TYR A 606 15.72 8.28 -16.12
C TYR A 606 15.00 7.47 -15.03
N GLU A 607 14.58 8.11 -13.93
CA GLU A 607 13.76 7.49 -12.89
C GLU A 607 12.45 6.87 -13.43
N LEU A 608 11.88 7.49 -14.47
CA LEU A 608 10.69 7.00 -15.14
C LEU A 608 10.98 5.95 -16.22
N PHE A 609 12.16 6.03 -16.85
CA PHE A 609 12.54 5.18 -17.97
C PHE A 609 13.10 3.81 -17.55
N VAL A 610 13.66 3.70 -16.34
CA VAL A 610 14.39 2.51 -15.85
C VAL A 610 13.55 1.23 -15.86
N GLY A 611 12.23 1.34 -15.84
CA GLY A 611 11.29 0.21 -15.91
C GLY A 611 9.85 0.63 -15.70
N PRO A 612 8.89 -0.31 -15.82
CA PRO A 612 7.49 -0.04 -15.51
C PRO A 612 7.37 0.54 -14.10
N PRO A 613 6.61 1.63 -13.90
CA PRO A 613 6.61 2.34 -12.63
C PRO A 613 6.06 1.53 -11.46
N GLU A 614 5.20 0.56 -11.68
CA GLU A 614 4.61 -0.34 -10.69
C GLU A 614 5.50 -1.54 -10.32
N LEU A 615 6.59 -1.79 -11.08
CA LEU A 615 7.50 -2.92 -10.86
C LEU A 615 8.83 -2.46 -10.26
N ASP A 616 9.42 -3.35 -9.47
CA ASP A 616 10.79 -3.16 -8.99
C ASP A 616 11.77 -3.14 -10.17
N SER A 617 12.76 -2.26 -10.10
CA SER A 617 13.75 -2.09 -11.16
C SER A 617 15.15 -1.97 -10.58
N GLU A 618 16.12 -2.61 -11.23
CA GLU A 618 17.52 -2.48 -10.85
C GLU A 618 18.13 -1.20 -11.44
N TRP A 619 18.84 -0.46 -10.61
CA TRP A 619 19.54 0.75 -11.04
C TRP A 619 20.76 0.44 -11.88
N ASP A 620 20.86 1.09 -13.05
CA ASP A 620 22.06 1.06 -13.92
C ASP A 620 22.61 2.47 -14.11
N ASP A 621 23.83 2.72 -13.63
CA ASP A 621 24.49 4.02 -13.71
C ASP A 621 24.73 4.49 -15.17
N LYS A 622 24.72 3.59 -16.14
CA LYS A 622 24.94 3.92 -17.57
C LYS A 622 23.68 4.38 -18.29
N GLY A 623 22.51 4.01 -17.80
CA GLY A 623 21.25 4.29 -18.47
C GLY A 623 20.94 5.79 -18.57
N ILE A 624 21.35 6.59 -17.58
CA ILE A 624 21.15 8.04 -17.58
C ILE A 624 21.88 8.75 -18.71
N GLU A 625 23.00 8.22 -19.20
CA GLU A 625 23.74 8.79 -20.34
C GLU A 625 22.90 8.79 -21.62
N GLY A 626 22.10 7.73 -21.82
CA GLY A 626 21.18 7.63 -22.96
C GLY A 626 20.11 8.73 -22.94
N VAL A 627 19.55 8.97 -21.76
CA VAL A 627 18.57 10.04 -21.53
C VAL A 627 19.19 11.43 -21.73
N ASN A 628 20.37 11.66 -21.19
CA ASN A 628 21.07 12.95 -21.37
C ASN A 628 21.38 13.24 -22.85
N ARG A 629 21.78 12.21 -23.63
CA ARG A 629 21.95 12.35 -25.07
C ARG A 629 20.63 12.67 -25.78
N PHE A 630 19.53 12.08 -25.37
CA PHE A 630 18.20 12.39 -25.90
C PHE A 630 17.86 13.87 -25.69
N LEU A 631 18.00 14.40 -24.48
CA LEU A 631 17.71 15.82 -24.18
C LEU A 631 18.60 16.76 -25.00
N LYS A 632 19.89 16.49 -25.13
CA LYS A 632 20.83 17.29 -25.95
C LYS A 632 20.43 17.28 -27.43
N ARG A 633 19.94 16.14 -27.95
CA ARG A 633 19.49 16.04 -29.35
C ARG A 633 18.18 16.80 -29.57
N PHE A 634 17.24 16.72 -28.63
CA PHE A 634 16.01 17.50 -28.71
C PHE A 634 16.28 19.00 -28.60
N TRP A 635 17.12 19.42 -27.64
CA TRP A 635 17.57 20.78 -27.51
C TRP A 635 18.12 21.35 -28.84
N LYS A 636 19.03 20.61 -29.45
CA LYS A 636 19.59 21.00 -30.75
C LYS A 636 18.53 21.05 -31.85
N LEU A 637 17.64 20.07 -31.93
CA LEU A 637 16.55 20.03 -32.92
C LEU A 637 15.66 21.27 -32.78
N ALA A 638 15.25 21.61 -31.57
CA ALA A 638 14.40 22.76 -31.28
C ALA A 638 15.09 24.08 -31.70
N LEU A 639 16.32 24.31 -31.25
CA LEU A 639 17.03 25.55 -31.57
C LEU A 639 17.43 25.70 -33.04
N ASP A 640 17.74 24.62 -33.74
CA ASP A 640 18.08 24.67 -35.17
C ASP A 640 16.84 25.01 -36.04
N ASN A 641 15.61 24.83 -35.48
CA ASN A 641 14.35 25.05 -36.22
C ASN A 641 13.51 26.22 -35.68
N LYS A 642 13.85 26.85 -34.57
CA LYS A 642 13.02 27.87 -33.87
C LYS A 642 12.70 29.11 -34.72
N ASP A 643 13.64 29.50 -35.58
CA ASP A 643 13.53 30.69 -36.41
C ASP A 643 13.13 30.34 -37.87
N ASN A 644 12.81 29.08 -38.14
CA ASN A 644 12.41 28.62 -39.49
C ASN A 644 10.96 28.99 -39.76
N ASP A 645 10.68 29.68 -40.84
CA ASP A 645 9.32 29.93 -41.35
C ASP A 645 8.78 28.71 -42.14
N VAL A 646 8.86 27.52 -41.55
CA VAL A 646 8.42 26.27 -42.17
C VAL A 646 6.93 26.07 -41.90
N LYS A 647 6.17 25.89 -42.98
CA LYS A 647 4.75 25.54 -42.86
C LYS A 647 4.61 24.05 -42.54
N ALA A 648 3.64 23.73 -41.69
CA ALA A 648 3.31 22.34 -41.39
C ALA A 648 2.92 21.57 -42.64
N THR A 649 3.67 20.52 -42.94
CA THR A 649 3.33 19.57 -44.02
C THR A 649 2.31 18.56 -43.50
N PRO A 650 1.54 17.87 -44.38
CA PRO A 650 0.64 16.80 -43.90
C PRO A 650 1.35 15.74 -43.06
N GLU A 651 2.62 15.40 -43.38
CA GLU A 651 3.41 14.46 -42.59
C GLU A 651 3.73 15.01 -41.18
N LEU A 652 4.06 16.29 -41.04
CA LEU A 652 4.33 16.95 -39.77
C LEU A 652 3.05 17.02 -38.91
N ILE A 653 1.91 17.42 -39.51
CA ILE A 653 0.61 17.46 -38.85
C ILE A 653 0.27 16.08 -38.27
N LYS A 654 0.40 15.05 -39.11
CA LYS A 654 0.15 13.67 -38.70
C LYS A 654 1.06 13.22 -37.55
N VAL A 655 2.36 13.47 -37.64
CA VAL A 655 3.33 13.13 -36.59
C VAL A 655 2.99 13.86 -35.30
N ARG A 656 2.58 15.13 -35.36
CA ARG A 656 2.16 15.92 -34.18
C ARG A 656 0.94 15.32 -33.50
N HIS A 657 -0.13 15.00 -34.26
CA HIS A 657 -1.33 14.40 -33.66
C HIS A 657 -1.07 13.00 -33.11
N LYS A 658 -0.30 12.15 -33.78
CA LYS A 658 0.14 10.84 -33.26
C LYS A 658 0.97 10.98 -31.99
N LEU A 659 1.88 11.95 -31.92
CA LEU A 659 2.67 12.25 -30.72
C LEU A 659 1.75 12.59 -29.52
N VAL A 660 0.80 13.50 -29.70
CA VAL A 660 -0.15 13.88 -28.63
C VAL A 660 -0.96 12.68 -28.18
N HIS A 661 -1.54 11.94 -29.13
CA HIS A 661 -2.33 10.74 -28.85
C HIS A 661 -1.54 9.71 -28.04
N ASP A 662 -0.36 9.33 -28.50
CA ASP A 662 0.44 8.27 -27.88
C ASP A 662 0.93 8.65 -26.48
N ILE A 663 1.44 9.87 -26.32
CA ILE A 663 1.93 10.37 -25.03
C ILE A 663 0.77 10.47 -24.02
N THR A 664 -0.37 11.03 -24.45
CA THR A 664 -1.54 11.17 -23.58
C THR A 664 -2.07 9.81 -23.10
N ASN A 665 -2.21 8.85 -24.00
CA ASN A 665 -2.73 7.52 -23.65
C ASN A 665 -1.77 6.74 -22.75
N ARG A 666 -0.48 6.77 -23.04
CA ARG A 666 0.56 6.13 -22.21
C ARG A 666 0.64 6.79 -20.83
N LEU A 667 0.50 8.11 -20.74
CA LEU A 667 0.50 8.84 -19.47
C LEU A 667 -0.75 8.51 -18.64
N ASN A 668 -1.94 8.51 -19.25
CA ASN A 668 -3.18 8.16 -18.58
C ASN A 668 -3.22 6.71 -18.07
N SER A 669 -2.52 5.79 -18.75
CA SER A 669 -2.34 4.40 -18.31
C SER A 669 -1.16 4.21 -17.35
N PHE A 670 -0.50 5.28 -16.90
CA PHE A 670 0.72 5.24 -16.07
C PHE A 670 1.87 4.43 -16.66
N SER A 671 1.90 4.21 -17.97
CA SER A 671 2.99 3.52 -18.67
C SER A 671 4.17 4.48 -18.93
N LEU A 672 4.72 5.07 -17.85
CA LEU A 672 5.65 6.21 -17.92
C LEU A 672 6.96 5.88 -18.64
N ASN A 673 7.46 4.67 -18.49
CA ASN A 673 8.65 4.23 -19.23
C ASN A 673 8.42 4.22 -20.75
N THR A 674 7.22 3.87 -21.19
CA THR A 674 6.86 3.90 -22.62
C THR A 674 6.57 5.32 -23.12
N VAL A 675 6.17 6.24 -22.24
CA VAL A 675 6.12 7.68 -22.57
C VAL A 675 7.50 8.17 -22.96
N ILE A 676 8.53 7.83 -22.17
CA ILE A 676 9.91 8.27 -22.44
C ILE A 676 10.43 7.67 -23.74
N SER A 677 10.24 6.36 -23.99
CA SER A 677 10.62 5.79 -25.29
C SER A 677 9.88 6.43 -26.46
N GLY A 678 8.61 6.77 -26.26
CA GLY A 678 7.81 7.51 -27.26
C GLY A 678 8.44 8.87 -27.60
N PHE A 679 8.83 9.65 -26.62
CA PHE A 679 9.56 10.89 -26.85
C PHE A 679 10.83 10.66 -27.65
N MET A 680 11.62 9.64 -27.35
CA MET A 680 12.84 9.32 -28.10
C MET A 680 12.54 8.94 -29.55
N GLU A 681 11.50 8.16 -29.79
CA GLU A 681 11.05 7.74 -31.14
C GLU A 681 10.61 8.94 -31.97
N TYR A 682 9.74 9.78 -31.41
CA TYR A 682 9.26 10.99 -32.09
C TYR A 682 10.36 12.03 -32.32
N ASN A 683 11.31 12.17 -31.37
CA ASN A 683 12.48 13.00 -31.59
C ASN A 683 13.33 12.53 -32.81
N ASN A 684 13.52 11.22 -32.94
CA ASN A 684 14.24 10.66 -34.09
C ASN A 684 13.50 10.94 -35.41
N LYS A 685 12.16 10.80 -35.41
CA LYS A 685 11.34 11.08 -36.59
C LYS A 685 11.38 12.55 -36.97
N LEU A 686 11.26 13.45 -35.98
CA LEU A 686 11.35 14.90 -36.22
C LEU A 686 12.77 15.33 -36.71
N MET A 687 13.83 14.69 -36.23
CA MET A 687 15.19 14.92 -36.71
C MET A 687 15.37 14.48 -38.16
N GLU A 688 14.68 13.41 -38.60
CA GLU A 688 14.66 12.98 -39.99
C GLU A 688 13.94 14.00 -40.89
N LEU A 689 12.74 14.46 -40.44
CA LEU A 689 11.95 15.44 -41.16
C LEU A 689 12.64 16.81 -41.20
N SER A 690 13.34 17.21 -40.16
CA SER A 690 14.15 18.44 -40.12
C SER A 690 15.21 18.48 -41.24
N LYS A 691 15.84 17.32 -41.55
CA LYS A 691 16.81 17.22 -42.66
C LYS A 691 16.16 17.33 -44.05
N LYS A 692 14.87 17.01 -44.18
CA LYS A 692 14.12 17.01 -45.43
C LYS A 692 13.52 18.39 -45.78
N GLY A 693 13.24 19.21 -44.78
CA GLY A 693 12.59 20.49 -45.02
C GLY A 693 12.36 21.38 -43.80
N GLY A 694 12.86 20.96 -42.66
CA GLY A 694 12.63 21.64 -41.38
C GLY A 694 11.42 21.09 -40.60
N VAL A 695 11.25 21.56 -39.41
CA VAL A 695 10.08 21.27 -38.52
C VAL A 695 9.39 22.58 -38.21
N ASP A 696 8.07 22.62 -38.34
CA ASP A 696 7.28 23.82 -38.05
C ASP A 696 7.25 24.13 -36.55
N LYS A 697 7.03 25.39 -36.23
CA LYS A 697 7.05 25.92 -34.88
C LYS A 697 5.99 25.24 -33.99
N GLU A 698 4.76 25.06 -34.50
CA GLU A 698 3.65 24.48 -33.73
C GLU A 698 3.92 23.02 -33.32
N THR A 699 4.55 22.25 -34.19
CA THR A 699 4.97 20.86 -33.88
C THR A 699 6.00 20.85 -32.75
N LEU A 700 6.97 21.76 -32.76
CA LEU A 700 7.97 21.85 -31.69
C LEU A 700 7.40 22.35 -30.38
N GLU A 701 6.53 23.36 -30.40
CA GLU A 701 5.84 23.88 -29.22
C GLU A 701 4.96 22.79 -28.59
N THR A 702 4.23 22.02 -29.43
CA THR A 702 3.47 20.85 -28.97
C THR A 702 4.37 19.86 -28.23
N TYR A 703 5.54 19.53 -28.81
CA TYR A 703 6.48 18.62 -28.17
C TYR A 703 7.01 19.19 -26.83
N ILE A 704 7.33 20.49 -26.77
CA ILE A 704 7.80 21.17 -25.57
C ILE A 704 6.77 21.10 -24.46
N ILE A 705 5.48 21.35 -24.77
CA ILE A 705 4.38 21.27 -23.77
C ILE A 705 4.25 19.84 -23.25
N LEU A 706 4.26 18.84 -24.14
CA LEU A 706 4.15 17.43 -23.72
C LEU A 706 5.34 16.96 -22.86
N LEU A 707 6.55 17.47 -23.15
CA LEU A 707 7.77 17.14 -22.42
C LEU A 707 7.86 17.87 -21.06
N ALA A 708 7.19 19.00 -20.90
CA ALA A 708 7.32 19.87 -19.74
C ALA A 708 7.11 19.16 -18.37
N PRO A 709 6.15 18.24 -18.18
CA PRO A 709 6.04 17.50 -16.93
C PRO A 709 7.27 16.67 -16.60
N PHE A 710 7.97 16.17 -17.58
CA PHE A 710 9.10 15.24 -17.46
C PHE A 710 10.45 15.96 -17.33
N ALA A 711 10.63 17.03 -18.10
CA ALA A 711 11.86 17.84 -18.16
C ALA A 711 11.50 19.33 -18.02
N PRO A 712 11.10 19.79 -16.84
CA PRO A 712 10.54 21.13 -16.68
C PRO A 712 11.52 22.26 -17.01
N HIS A 713 12.79 22.13 -16.67
CA HIS A 713 13.77 23.19 -16.92
C HIS A 713 14.06 23.35 -18.42
N VAL A 714 14.28 22.26 -19.14
CA VAL A 714 14.50 22.26 -20.59
C VAL A 714 13.30 22.86 -21.31
N SER A 715 12.09 22.46 -20.88
CA SER A 715 10.87 22.89 -21.54
C SER A 715 10.58 24.37 -21.32
N GLU A 716 10.76 24.88 -20.10
CA GLU A 716 10.65 26.32 -19.82
C GLU A 716 11.66 27.15 -20.62
N GLU A 717 12.93 26.70 -20.68
CA GLU A 717 13.96 27.42 -21.41
C GLU A 717 13.66 27.44 -22.91
N LEU A 718 13.27 26.32 -23.49
CA LEU A 718 12.87 26.27 -24.90
C LEU A 718 11.63 27.10 -25.16
N TRP A 719 10.64 27.09 -24.27
CA TRP A 719 9.44 27.90 -24.36
C TRP A 719 9.75 29.40 -24.42
N GLU A 720 10.65 29.88 -23.55
CA GLU A 720 11.15 31.25 -23.59
C GLU A 720 11.93 31.55 -24.87
N GLN A 721 12.75 30.61 -25.36
CA GLN A 721 13.51 30.73 -26.62
C GLN A 721 12.59 30.81 -27.86
N PHE A 722 11.37 30.25 -27.76
CA PHE A 722 10.36 30.34 -28.81
C PHE A 722 9.52 31.63 -28.75
N GLY A 723 9.87 32.56 -27.84
CA GLY A 723 9.32 33.92 -27.75
C GLY A 723 8.15 34.06 -26.77
N HIS A 724 7.86 33.05 -25.96
CA HIS A 724 6.85 33.13 -24.90
C HIS A 724 7.41 33.85 -23.68
N THR A 725 6.57 34.62 -22.99
CA THR A 725 6.94 35.39 -21.79
C THR A 725 6.41 34.81 -20.49
N ASP A 726 5.43 33.92 -20.59
CA ASP A 726 4.83 33.19 -19.48
C ASP A 726 5.41 31.77 -19.39
N SER A 727 5.10 31.06 -18.30
CA SER A 727 5.53 29.69 -18.09
C SER A 727 4.86 28.73 -19.09
N VAL A 728 5.59 27.71 -19.53
CA VAL A 728 5.02 26.61 -20.32
C VAL A 728 3.87 25.90 -19.58
N PHE A 729 3.86 25.94 -18.27
CA PHE A 729 2.79 25.36 -17.44
C PHE A 729 1.49 26.18 -17.40
N HIS A 730 1.47 27.35 -18.01
CA HIS A 730 0.25 28.11 -18.29
C HIS A 730 -0.35 27.78 -19.66
N ALA A 731 0.31 26.97 -20.47
CA ALA A 731 -0.25 26.43 -21.69
C ALA A 731 -1.33 25.37 -21.37
N THR A 732 -2.10 25.01 -22.40
CA THR A 732 -3.07 23.93 -22.32
C THR A 732 -2.48 22.66 -22.89
N TRP A 733 -2.76 21.52 -22.26
CA TRP A 733 -2.37 20.21 -22.80
C TRP A 733 -2.92 20.04 -24.21
N PRO A 734 -2.10 19.71 -25.22
CA PRO A 734 -2.54 19.66 -26.60
C PRO A 734 -3.60 18.58 -26.85
N GLU A 735 -4.54 18.88 -27.74
CA GLU A 735 -5.52 17.93 -28.23
C GLU A 735 -5.06 17.27 -29.52
N TYR A 736 -5.57 16.09 -29.83
CA TYR A 736 -5.32 15.39 -31.08
C TYR A 736 -6.60 15.18 -31.89
N ASP A 737 -6.45 15.10 -33.22
CA ASP A 737 -7.52 14.77 -34.15
C ASP A 737 -7.23 13.37 -34.74
N GLU A 738 -8.16 12.45 -34.55
CA GLU A 738 -8.04 11.07 -35.05
C GLU A 738 -8.00 11.01 -36.57
N GLU A 739 -8.74 11.89 -37.26
CA GLU A 739 -8.71 11.95 -38.72
C GLU A 739 -7.33 12.40 -39.24
N ALA A 740 -6.70 13.37 -38.58
CA ALA A 740 -5.37 13.84 -38.95
C ALA A 740 -4.28 12.75 -38.73
N MET A 741 -4.55 11.72 -37.95
CA MET A 741 -3.62 10.61 -37.73
C MET A 741 -3.71 9.50 -38.76
N LYS A 742 -4.77 9.44 -39.55
CA LYS A 742 -4.95 8.36 -40.53
C LYS A 742 -3.85 8.34 -41.56
N ASP A 743 -3.41 7.16 -41.91
CA ASP A 743 -2.47 6.93 -42.99
C ASP A 743 -3.26 6.93 -44.30
N ASP A 744 -2.85 7.78 -45.24
CA ASP A 744 -3.45 7.82 -46.58
C ASP A 744 -3.26 6.47 -47.29
N GLU A 745 -2.16 5.79 -47.00
CA GLU A 745 -1.87 4.44 -47.47
C GLU A 745 -1.22 3.63 -46.36
N ILE A 746 -1.66 2.38 -46.17
CA ILE A 746 -1.02 1.38 -45.29
C ILE A 746 -0.49 0.21 -46.12
N GLU A 747 0.63 -0.36 -45.72
CA GLU A 747 1.14 -1.58 -46.35
C GLU A 747 0.48 -2.81 -45.73
N ILE A 748 -0.17 -3.61 -46.55
CA ILE A 748 -0.74 -4.90 -46.10
C ILE A 748 -0.09 -6.06 -46.83
N PRO A 749 0.13 -7.20 -46.15
CA PRO A 749 0.66 -8.40 -46.80
C PRO A 749 -0.38 -9.05 -47.69
N VAL A 750 0.09 -9.47 -48.87
CA VAL A 750 -0.68 -10.26 -49.82
C VAL A 750 -0.20 -11.73 -49.78
N GLN A 751 -1.13 -12.62 -49.50
CA GLN A 751 -0.86 -14.04 -49.33
C GLN A 751 -1.47 -14.88 -50.45
N ILE A 752 -0.81 -16.01 -50.74
CA ILE A 752 -1.38 -17.13 -51.52
C ILE A 752 -1.39 -18.34 -50.62
N ASN A 753 -2.57 -18.92 -50.39
CA ASN A 753 -2.77 -20.07 -49.52
C ASN A 753 -2.12 -19.89 -48.10
N GLY A 754 -2.27 -18.69 -47.53
CA GLY A 754 -1.73 -18.34 -46.21
C GLY A 754 -0.24 -17.98 -46.15
N LYS A 755 0.47 -17.99 -47.30
CA LYS A 755 1.90 -17.61 -47.34
C LYS A 755 2.06 -16.24 -48.01
N THR A 756 2.65 -15.28 -47.27
CA THR A 756 2.93 -13.94 -47.80
C THR A 756 3.85 -13.98 -49.00
N LYS A 757 3.48 -13.29 -50.08
CA LYS A 757 4.19 -13.21 -51.35
C LYS A 757 4.69 -11.84 -51.73
N CYS A 758 3.98 -10.80 -51.32
CA CYS A 758 4.34 -9.39 -51.45
C CYS A 758 3.56 -8.54 -50.44
N THR A 759 3.88 -7.26 -50.39
CA THR A 759 3.08 -6.22 -49.71
C THR A 759 2.54 -5.24 -50.74
N ILE A 760 1.38 -4.67 -50.46
CA ILE A 760 0.79 -3.58 -51.24
C ILE A 760 0.41 -2.43 -50.36
N ALA A 761 0.63 -1.20 -50.85
CA ALA A 761 0.12 0.00 -50.19
C ALA A 761 -1.36 0.18 -50.60
N ILE A 762 -2.25 0.34 -49.63
CA ILE A 762 -3.67 0.55 -49.86
C ILE A 762 -4.18 1.70 -49.01
N ASN A 763 -5.23 2.39 -49.47
CA ASN A 763 -6.01 3.24 -48.58
C ASN A 763 -6.79 2.34 -47.60
N PRO A 764 -6.68 2.54 -46.27
CA PRO A 764 -7.41 1.75 -45.26
C PRO A 764 -8.92 1.72 -45.48
N ASP A 765 -9.47 2.85 -45.95
CA ASP A 765 -10.89 3.07 -46.24
C ASP A 765 -11.24 2.80 -47.70
N GLY A 766 -10.28 2.25 -48.50
CA GLY A 766 -10.47 1.99 -49.93
C GLY A 766 -11.46 0.85 -50.19
N ASP A 767 -12.03 0.90 -51.41
CA ASP A 767 -12.96 -0.10 -51.88
C ASP A 767 -12.30 -1.50 -51.90
N LYS A 768 -13.03 -2.49 -51.39
CA LYS A 768 -12.55 -3.87 -51.29
C LYS A 768 -12.12 -4.44 -52.63
N ASP A 769 -12.91 -4.14 -53.68
CA ASP A 769 -12.69 -4.73 -55.00
C ASP A 769 -11.44 -4.08 -55.69
N GLU A 770 -11.23 -2.79 -55.44
CA GLU A 770 -9.99 -2.08 -55.87
C GLU A 770 -8.76 -2.63 -55.16
N ILE A 771 -8.83 -2.89 -53.87
CA ILE A 771 -7.77 -3.48 -53.06
C ILE A 771 -7.43 -4.88 -53.55
N LEU A 772 -8.44 -5.70 -53.81
CA LEU A 772 -8.28 -7.05 -54.35
C LEU A 772 -7.68 -7.03 -55.77
N ALA A 773 -8.08 -6.07 -56.62
CA ALA A 773 -7.50 -5.87 -57.94
C ALA A 773 -6.01 -5.53 -57.84
N LYS A 774 -5.65 -4.54 -56.98
CA LYS A 774 -4.26 -4.14 -56.72
C LYS A 774 -3.41 -5.28 -56.16
N ALA A 775 -3.98 -6.13 -55.32
CA ALA A 775 -3.32 -7.30 -54.78
C ALA A 775 -3.03 -8.35 -55.85
N LYS A 776 -3.96 -8.56 -56.77
CA LYS A 776 -3.76 -9.50 -57.90
C LYS A 776 -2.72 -9.00 -58.88
N GLU A 777 -2.75 -7.71 -59.20
CA GLU A 777 -1.75 -7.07 -60.05
C GLU A 777 -0.33 -7.19 -59.44
N ALA A 778 -0.18 -6.93 -58.17
CA ALA A 778 1.09 -7.01 -57.45
C ALA A 778 1.63 -8.45 -57.35
N LEU A 779 0.78 -9.44 -57.38
CA LEU A 779 1.18 -10.84 -57.43
C LEU A 779 1.59 -11.31 -58.82
N GLY A 780 1.00 -10.78 -59.90
CA GLY A 780 1.33 -11.12 -61.29
C GLY A 780 1.44 -12.62 -61.51
N ASP A 781 2.56 -13.05 -62.15
CA ASP A 781 2.81 -14.46 -62.49
C ASP A 781 3.01 -15.42 -61.24
N LYS A 782 2.99 -14.87 -60.03
CA LYS A 782 3.09 -15.70 -58.80
C LYS A 782 1.80 -16.47 -58.50
N VAL A 783 0.70 -16.14 -59.20
CA VAL A 783 -0.58 -16.84 -59.07
C VAL A 783 -0.60 -18.03 -60.03
N ASN A 784 -0.04 -19.15 -59.63
CA ASN A 784 -0.06 -20.40 -60.45
C ASN A 784 -1.32 -21.19 -60.06
N GLY A 785 -2.40 -21.09 -60.89
CA GLY A 785 -3.65 -21.81 -60.67
C GLY A 785 -4.90 -20.94 -60.72
N THR A 786 -6.04 -21.54 -60.43
CA THR A 786 -7.32 -20.84 -60.43
C THR A 786 -7.64 -20.33 -59.02
N ILE A 787 -7.91 -19.00 -58.91
CA ILE A 787 -8.33 -18.38 -57.62
C ILE A 787 -9.74 -18.94 -57.28
N ARG A 788 -9.88 -19.61 -56.15
CA ARG A 788 -11.11 -20.16 -55.64
C ARG A 788 -11.82 -19.28 -54.65
N LYS A 789 -11.04 -18.50 -53.88
CA LYS A 789 -11.60 -17.61 -52.85
C LYS A 789 -10.64 -16.44 -52.64
N GLU A 790 -11.23 -15.26 -52.53
CA GLU A 790 -10.55 -14.00 -52.19
C GLU A 790 -10.98 -13.58 -50.82
N ILE A 791 -10.01 -13.41 -49.93
CA ILE A 791 -10.23 -13.02 -48.55
C ILE A 791 -9.50 -11.69 -48.33
N TYR A 792 -10.28 -10.65 -47.99
CA TYR A 792 -9.72 -9.37 -47.52
C TYR A 792 -10.15 -9.13 -46.11
N VAL A 793 -9.22 -8.93 -45.22
CA VAL A 793 -9.45 -8.47 -43.87
C VAL A 793 -9.06 -6.99 -43.84
N PRO A 794 -10.02 -6.07 -43.68
CA PRO A 794 -9.78 -4.63 -43.77
C PRO A 794 -8.56 -4.17 -42.97
N GLY A 795 -7.67 -3.44 -43.64
CA GLY A 795 -6.46 -2.90 -43.01
C GLY A 795 -5.42 -3.91 -42.54
N ARG A 796 -5.59 -5.23 -42.82
CA ARG A 796 -4.69 -6.26 -42.25
C ARG A 796 -4.02 -7.14 -43.33
N ILE A 797 -4.83 -7.70 -44.22
CA ILE A 797 -4.29 -8.73 -45.12
C ILE A 797 -5.22 -9.01 -46.30
N VAL A 798 -4.62 -9.33 -47.47
CA VAL A 798 -5.31 -10.01 -48.55
C VAL A 798 -4.76 -11.43 -48.66
N ASN A 799 -5.65 -12.44 -48.75
CA ASN A 799 -5.24 -13.83 -48.97
C ASN A 799 -6.06 -14.45 -50.13
N LEU A 800 -5.36 -14.86 -51.18
CA LEU A 800 -5.92 -15.57 -52.34
C LEU A 800 -5.78 -17.08 -52.13
N VAL A 801 -6.89 -17.79 -52.16
CA VAL A 801 -6.88 -19.26 -52.12
C VAL A 801 -6.83 -19.76 -53.56
N VAL A 802 -5.73 -20.34 -53.95
CA VAL A 802 -5.44 -20.79 -55.32
C VAL A 802 -5.37 -22.31 -55.30
N LYS A 803 -5.97 -22.95 -56.33
CA LYS A 803 -5.93 -24.40 -56.55
C LYS A 803 -5.51 -24.72 -57.97
#